data_b5d494af593be5f6b77504d9dd6438bd
#
_entry.id   b5d494af593be5f6b77504d9dd6438bd
#
_cell.length_a   1.000
_cell.length_b   1.000
_cell.length_c   1.000
_cell.angle_alpha   90.00
_cell.angle_beta   90.00
_cell.angle_gamma   90.00
#
_symmetry.space_group_name_H-M   'P 1'
#
loop_
_entity.id
_entity.type
_entity.pdbx_description
1 polymer ?
#
loop_
_entity_poly.entity_id
_entity_poly.type
_entity_poly.pdbx_seq_one_letter_code
_entity_poly.pdbx_strand_id
1 'polypeptide(L)'
;MIDTRQGLLSRVARFSVAHRKAMMLVWAIVTVAAAPLALTLTSALSGAGWEAQGSISQEVRDELRRDFPQAGAEAAMVVVVQSTSIMESPDTVKMLAAGLMTAPGSAGSIDPTTMPAEAGLISPDGKTALIPVALQAQDDADRPVSAGDLMHFVEAQNIPEGTRANVTGEWAVWHDFNESNEKALHKAELLSGLPTLILLFIAFGSAIAAGIPLLLAIAGIFVGWASLNLLSSLQPLSVWSMNFSMMIGLAVGIDYSLFITTRYREEREDGKNSADGMAAALATAGKAVFLSALAVILSLAALFLVPVMVFRSMALGMILSVVAVSLASFTLLPAVLASLGDRVLVNRAKEDPDRAAEGRWARWTSKALWKPKRTLFVGLVLLLALSAPALGMDLGMPDARVVDSGAQSRDGYDDAVASFGEGGVAPLFVTAPAQDAQAIVDVVGSDPNIVQVGIVTEPAASGRLAIRAFPKTGPSDNFTDDTVTRLRSAVAEVSPDALVGGPGSQNGDLTDALIDSFPLAVALIMLVAFVLLLIVFRSLTIAVASIVMNLISVAASFGFATLVFQHGFGANLIGIEEQGFINAWAPLFFFALLFGLSMDYMLFLLAAIKEHHEKTGDAQLAIREGIARTGRPITNAALIMIVVFIAFGVTGPIPPTELGITLAVAVALDATVIRMMLVPALFGLLDKKTWYLPKWMDKVLPHVDFSH
;
A
#
# COMPACT_ATOMS: atom_id res chain seq x y z
N MET A 1 -26.55 -41.22 15.21
CA MET A 1 -25.56 -40.87 16.24
C MET A 1 -25.03 -39.49 15.89
N ILE A 2 -25.27 -38.50 16.73
CA ILE A 2 -24.81 -37.12 16.51
C ILE A 2 -23.32 -37.13 16.80
N ASP A 3 -22.53 -36.92 15.74
CA ASP A 3 -21.07 -36.87 15.85
C ASP A 3 -20.68 -35.61 16.63
N THR A 4 -20.15 -35.80 17.84
CA THR A 4 -19.83 -34.77 18.83
C THR A 4 -18.54 -33.96 18.49
N ARG A 5 -17.98 -34.13 17.31
CA ARG A 5 -16.78 -33.41 16.82
C ARG A 5 -17.12 -32.24 15.89
N GLN A 6 -18.18 -31.50 16.17
CA GLN A 6 -18.46 -30.29 15.39
C GLN A 6 -17.45 -29.19 15.78
N GLY A 7 -16.62 -28.79 14.81
CA GLY A 7 -15.64 -27.70 14.99
C GLY A 7 -16.30 -26.36 15.35
N LEU A 8 -15.52 -25.43 15.89
CA LEU A 8 -15.99 -24.11 16.34
C LEU A 8 -16.83 -23.40 15.25
N LEU A 9 -16.35 -23.39 14.00
CA LEU A 9 -17.01 -22.71 12.89
C LEU A 9 -18.39 -23.29 12.56
N SER A 10 -18.57 -24.61 12.65
CA SER A 10 -19.90 -25.24 12.46
C SER A 10 -20.88 -24.84 13.57
N ARG A 11 -20.41 -24.68 14.81
CA ARG A 11 -21.23 -24.18 15.92
C ARG A 11 -21.61 -22.72 15.72
N VAL A 12 -20.67 -21.88 15.30
CA VAL A 12 -20.94 -20.48 14.96
C VAL A 12 -21.97 -20.39 13.83
N ALA A 13 -21.84 -21.21 12.77
CA ALA A 13 -22.80 -21.27 11.69
C ALA A 13 -24.23 -21.56 12.18
N ARG A 14 -24.39 -22.65 12.95
CA ARG A 14 -25.70 -23.04 13.50
C ARG A 14 -26.29 -21.98 14.43
N PHE A 15 -25.46 -21.38 15.28
CA PHE A 15 -25.88 -20.29 16.15
C PHE A 15 -26.37 -19.07 15.33
N SER A 16 -25.60 -18.64 14.33
CA SER A 16 -25.94 -17.50 13.47
C SER A 16 -27.21 -17.74 12.65
N VAL A 17 -27.43 -18.97 12.16
CA VAL A 17 -28.64 -19.34 11.45
C VAL A 17 -29.85 -19.41 12.39
N ALA A 18 -29.70 -19.98 13.59
CA ALA A 18 -30.77 -20.09 14.59
C ALA A 18 -31.22 -18.71 15.09
N HIS A 19 -30.25 -17.77 15.27
CA HIS A 19 -30.51 -16.42 15.78
C HIS A 19 -30.38 -15.36 14.68
N ARG A 20 -30.70 -15.70 13.42
CA ARG A 20 -30.44 -14.85 12.23
C ARG A 20 -30.94 -13.42 12.36
N LYS A 21 -32.16 -13.18 12.92
CA LYS A 21 -32.71 -11.85 13.12
C LYS A 21 -31.90 -11.03 14.13
N ALA A 22 -31.52 -11.66 15.25
CA ALA A 22 -30.69 -11.02 16.27
C ALA A 22 -29.29 -10.70 15.73
N MET A 23 -28.68 -11.62 14.98
CA MET A 23 -27.36 -11.42 14.37
C MET A 23 -27.35 -10.28 13.36
N MET A 24 -28.36 -10.23 12.45
CA MET A 24 -28.52 -9.11 11.52
C MET A 24 -28.76 -7.77 12.26
N LEU A 25 -29.56 -7.79 13.34
CA LEU A 25 -29.80 -6.59 14.15
C LEU A 25 -28.53 -6.12 14.86
N VAL A 26 -27.74 -7.03 15.45
CA VAL A 26 -26.47 -6.70 16.10
C VAL A 26 -25.52 -6.06 15.10
N TRP A 27 -25.34 -6.66 13.91
CA TRP A 27 -24.49 -6.07 12.88
C TRP A 27 -25.01 -4.73 12.35
N ALA A 28 -26.32 -4.58 12.18
CA ALA A 28 -26.93 -3.30 11.82
C ALA A 28 -26.63 -2.23 12.88
N ILE A 29 -26.81 -2.55 14.16
CA ILE A 29 -26.52 -1.62 15.27
C ILE A 29 -25.03 -1.29 15.30
N VAL A 30 -24.14 -2.30 15.20
CA VAL A 30 -22.67 -2.09 15.19
C VAL A 30 -22.25 -1.22 14.01
N THR A 31 -22.75 -1.49 12.80
CA THR A 31 -22.40 -0.71 11.61
C THR A 31 -22.93 0.73 11.70
N VAL A 32 -24.17 0.92 12.17
CA VAL A 32 -24.75 2.27 12.36
C VAL A 32 -23.99 3.04 13.46
N ALA A 33 -23.61 2.38 14.55
CA ALA A 33 -22.82 2.99 15.61
C ALA A 33 -21.37 3.30 15.16
N ALA A 34 -20.79 2.48 14.28
CA ALA A 34 -19.47 2.68 13.68
C ALA A 34 -19.46 3.82 12.64
N ALA A 35 -20.58 4.05 11.95
CA ALA A 35 -20.65 4.99 10.84
C ALA A 35 -20.17 6.43 11.18
N PRO A 36 -20.57 7.08 12.29
CA PRO A 36 -20.06 8.41 12.62
C PRO A 36 -18.54 8.44 12.77
N LEU A 37 -17.96 7.46 13.46
CA LEU A 37 -16.51 7.35 13.65
C LEU A 37 -15.78 7.04 12.32
N ALA A 38 -16.36 6.20 11.49
CA ALA A 38 -15.81 5.88 10.18
C ALA A 38 -15.82 7.09 9.24
N LEU A 39 -16.88 7.89 9.24
CA LEU A 39 -17.01 9.08 8.40
C LEU A 39 -16.13 10.26 8.85
N THR A 40 -15.75 10.31 10.12
CA THR A 40 -14.81 11.32 10.66
C THR A 40 -13.37 10.85 10.68
N LEU A 41 -13.07 9.66 10.12
CA LEU A 41 -11.72 9.09 10.16
C LEU A 41 -10.71 9.98 9.44
N THR A 42 -11.05 10.54 8.29
CA THR A 42 -10.15 11.41 7.50
C THR A 42 -9.61 12.58 8.30
N SER A 43 -10.44 13.22 9.12
CA SER A 43 -10.03 14.33 9.99
C SER A 43 -9.21 13.90 11.21
N ALA A 44 -9.16 12.62 11.52
CA ALA A 44 -8.40 12.06 12.65
C ALA A 44 -7.04 11.46 12.20
N LEU A 45 -6.74 11.47 10.91
CA LEU A 45 -5.53 10.90 10.33
C LEU A 45 -4.58 12.00 9.84
N SER A 46 -3.27 11.72 9.91
CA SER A 46 -2.21 12.61 9.46
C SER A 46 -1.67 12.22 8.09
N GLY A 47 -1.31 13.20 7.25
CA GLY A 47 -0.50 12.98 6.05
C GLY A 47 0.97 12.63 6.35
N ALA A 48 1.45 12.89 7.57
CA ALA A 48 2.82 12.66 8.00
C ALA A 48 3.15 11.17 8.27
N GLY A 49 4.41 10.94 8.65
CA GLY A 49 4.90 9.62 9.09
C GLY A 49 5.74 8.88 8.06
N TRP A 50 6.11 9.55 6.99
CA TRP A 50 7.06 9.08 5.99
C TRP A 50 8.51 9.38 6.39
N GLU A 51 8.88 9.01 7.60
CA GLU A 51 10.18 9.27 8.16
C GLU A 51 10.75 7.99 8.76
N ALA A 52 12.04 7.79 8.60
CA ALA A 52 12.77 6.73 9.27
C ALA A 52 12.94 7.10 10.74
N GLN A 53 12.24 6.42 11.64
CA GLN A 53 12.35 6.68 13.07
C GLN A 53 13.76 6.39 13.58
N GLY A 54 14.37 7.38 14.25
CA GLY A 54 15.74 7.29 14.76
C GLY A 54 16.81 7.56 13.70
N SER A 55 16.48 8.08 12.53
CA SER A 55 17.45 8.51 11.52
C SER A 55 18.13 9.81 11.91
N ILE A 56 19.33 10.05 11.35
CA ILE A 56 20.08 11.31 11.57
C ILE A 56 19.29 12.51 11.02
N SER A 57 18.58 12.36 9.91
CA SER A 57 17.73 13.43 9.36
C SER A 57 16.61 13.82 10.32
N GLN A 58 16.00 12.85 11.00
CA GLN A 58 14.99 13.12 12.02
C GLN A 58 15.61 13.85 13.22
N GLU A 59 16.77 13.43 13.70
CA GLU A 59 17.46 14.06 14.83
C GLU A 59 17.83 15.52 14.51
N VAL A 60 18.38 15.77 13.33
CA VAL A 60 18.68 17.14 12.85
C VAL A 60 17.41 17.98 12.77
N ARG A 61 16.31 17.43 12.25
CA ARG A 61 15.04 18.16 12.18
C ARG A 61 14.50 18.50 13.57
N ASP A 62 14.57 17.56 14.52
CA ASP A 62 14.10 17.79 15.87
C ASP A 62 14.97 18.84 16.59
N GLU A 63 16.29 18.87 16.32
CA GLU A 63 17.17 19.95 16.78
C GLU A 63 16.80 21.30 16.14
N LEU A 64 16.57 21.32 14.82
CA LEU A 64 16.18 22.54 14.12
C LEU A 64 14.85 23.10 14.64
N ARG A 65 13.87 22.25 14.89
CA ARG A 65 12.57 22.66 15.48
C ARG A 65 12.74 23.26 16.87
N ARG A 66 13.56 22.62 17.70
CA ARG A 66 13.73 23.04 19.11
C ARG A 66 14.59 24.26 19.26
N ASP A 67 15.75 24.28 18.59
CA ASP A 67 16.80 25.28 18.84
C ASP A 67 16.84 26.37 17.76
N PHE A 68 16.35 26.11 16.55
CA PHE A 68 16.46 26.96 15.37
C PHE A 68 15.19 27.06 14.53
N PRO A 69 14.03 27.40 15.11
CA PRO A 69 12.76 27.44 14.35
C PRO A 69 12.80 28.46 13.19
N GLN A 70 13.72 29.44 13.27
CA GLN A 70 13.91 30.47 12.24
C GLN A 70 14.82 30.02 11.08
N ALA A 71 15.46 28.85 11.16
CA ALA A 71 16.32 28.35 10.08
C ALA A 71 15.55 28.01 8.80
N GLY A 72 14.22 27.93 8.88
CA GLY A 72 13.33 27.73 7.72
C GLY A 72 13.34 26.32 7.16
N ALA A 73 13.85 25.34 7.90
CA ALA A 73 13.93 23.93 7.43
C ALA A 73 12.57 23.31 7.11
N GLU A 74 11.50 23.81 7.71
CA GLU A 74 10.13 23.32 7.53
C GLU A 74 9.16 24.42 7.07
N ALA A 75 9.68 25.54 6.59
CA ALA A 75 8.87 26.63 6.08
C ALA A 75 8.19 26.21 4.76
N ALA A 76 6.94 26.62 4.59
CA ALA A 76 6.36 26.68 3.25
C ALA A 76 7.07 27.79 2.46
N MET A 77 7.22 27.61 1.16
CA MET A 77 7.87 28.59 0.28
C MET A 77 6.84 29.18 -0.67
N VAL A 78 6.68 30.50 -0.66
CA VAL A 78 5.96 31.18 -1.75
C VAL A 78 6.97 31.57 -2.81
N VAL A 79 6.83 30.97 -3.98
CA VAL A 79 7.70 31.20 -5.14
C VAL A 79 7.07 32.28 -6.00
N VAL A 80 7.74 33.42 -6.14
CA VAL A 80 7.29 34.53 -6.95
C VAL A 80 8.19 34.66 -8.17
N VAL A 81 7.63 34.49 -9.37
CA VAL A 81 8.35 34.61 -10.64
C VAL A 81 7.87 35.86 -11.37
N GLN A 82 8.79 36.73 -11.77
CA GLN A 82 8.50 37.95 -12.52
C GLN A 82 9.23 37.98 -13.86
N SER A 83 8.68 38.73 -14.81
CA SER A 83 9.34 39.00 -16.09
C SER A 83 10.54 39.94 -15.97
N THR A 84 10.53 40.82 -14.96
CA THR A 84 11.58 41.81 -14.62
C THR A 84 12.34 41.40 -13.36
N SER A 85 13.48 42.00 -13.14
CA SER A 85 14.25 41.75 -11.90
C SER A 85 13.45 42.12 -10.65
N ILE A 86 13.45 41.22 -9.65
CA ILE A 86 12.80 41.41 -8.35
C ILE A 86 13.31 42.69 -7.67
N MET A 87 14.62 43.00 -7.77
CA MET A 87 15.20 44.20 -7.15
C MET A 87 14.85 45.50 -7.88
N GLU A 88 14.48 45.42 -9.17
CA GLU A 88 13.98 46.57 -9.93
C GLU A 88 12.49 46.82 -9.70
N SER A 89 11.71 45.75 -9.43
CA SER A 89 10.26 45.80 -9.19
C SER A 89 9.86 44.98 -7.97
N PRO A 90 10.26 45.39 -6.74
CA PRO A 90 10.09 44.55 -5.54
C PRO A 90 8.67 44.61 -4.94
N ASP A 91 7.79 45.48 -5.46
CA ASP A 91 6.51 45.80 -4.81
C ASP A 91 5.61 44.59 -4.61
N THR A 92 5.54 43.70 -5.58
CA THR A 92 4.72 42.47 -5.47
C THR A 92 5.26 41.51 -4.41
N VAL A 93 6.59 41.34 -4.36
CA VAL A 93 7.23 40.47 -3.36
C VAL A 93 7.04 41.04 -1.95
N LYS A 94 7.22 42.35 -1.79
CA LYS A 94 7.00 43.06 -0.51
C LYS A 94 5.54 42.99 -0.05
N MET A 95 4.61 43.19 -1.00
CA MET A 95 3.18 43.08 -0.73
C MET A 95 2.82 41.67 -0.24
N LEU A 96 3.28 40.63 -0.95
CA LEU A 96 3.05 39.24 -0.56
C LEU A 96 3.71 38.93 0.77
N ALA A 97 4.99 39.30 0.99
CA ALA A 97 5.68 39.07 2.24
C ALA A 97 4.96 39.72 3.42
N ALA A 98 4.53 40.99 3.25
CA ALA A 98 3.78 41.69 4.28
C ALA A 98 2.39 41.04 4.56
N GLY A 99 1.68 40.66 3.50
CA GLY A 99 0.40 39.95 3.65
C GLY A 99 0.53 38.60 4.34
N LEU A 100 1.57 37.85 4.01
CA LEU A 100 1.88 36.56 4.61
C LEU A 100 2.26 36.61 6.10
N MET A 101 2.67 37.78 6.62
CA MET A 101 2.89 37.94 8.07
C MET A 101 1.65 37.69 8.92
N THR A 102 0.46 37.91 8.35
CA THR A 102 -0.83 37.81 9.06
C THR A 102 -1.84 36.89 8.33
N ALA A 103 -1.40 36.21 7.30
CA ALA A 103 -2.25 35.28 6.55
C ALA A 103 -2.71 34.11 7.41
N PRO A 104 -3.91 33.55 7.17
CA PRO A 104 -4.31 32.30 7.78
C PRO A 104 -3.26 31.23 7.51
N GLY A 105 -3.00 30.37 8.50
CA GLY A 105 -1.99 29.32 8.40
C GLY A 105 -0.53 29.79 8.60
N SER A 106 -0.26 31.11 8.68
CA SER A 106 1.08 31.68 8.86
C SER A 106 1.36 32.04 10.32
N ALA A 107 2.58 31.72 10.75
CA ALA A 107 3.18 32.26 11.99
C ALA A 107 4.19 33.41 11.72
N GLY A 108 4.44 33.70 10.45
CA GLY A 108 5.35 34.79 10.01
C GLY A 108 6.01 34.47 8.68
N SER A 109 6.53 35.48 8.02
CA SER A 109 7.23 35.41 6.74
C SER A 109 8.49 36.21 6.71
N ILE A 110 9.39 35.91 5.78
CA ILE A 110 10.64 36.62 5.56
C ILE A 110 10.56 37.33 4.21
N ASP A 111 10.79 38.66 4.19
CA ASP A 111 10.90 39.43 2.95
C ASP A 111 12.30 39.20 2.32
N PRO A 112 12.40 38.49 1.17
CA PRO A 112 13.68 38.20 0.54
C PRO A 112 14.42 39.45 0.05
N THR A 113 13.71 40.56 -0.20
CA THR A 113 14.33 41.82 -0.67
C THR A 113 15.13 42.53 0.39
N THR A 114 14.94 42.17 1.66
CA THR A 114 15.68 42.73 2.82
C THR A 114 16.83 41.85 3.26
N MET A 115 16.95 40.63 2.69
CA MET A 115 17.98 39.69 3.09
C MET A 115 19.24 39.83 2.22
N PRO A 116 20.43 39.51 2.77
CA PRO A 116 21.65 39.50 1.98
C PRO A 116 21.61 38.43 0.88
N ALA A 117 22.34 38.66 -0.21
CA ALA A 117 22.35 37.77 -1.36
C ALA A 117 22.76 36.30 -1.02
N GLU A 118 23.60 36.17 0.01
CA GLU A 118 24.07 34.88 0.55
C GLU A 118 22.95 34.06 1.18
N ALA A 119 21.79 34.66 1.48
CA ALA A 119 20.62 33.92 1.93
C ALA A 119 20.02 33.04 0.84
N GLY A 120 20.33 33.28 -0.46
CA GLY A 120 19.91 32.47 -1.56
C GLY A 120 18.38 32.51 -1.81
N LEU A 121 17.70 33.55 -1.41
CA LEU A 121 16.25 33.72 -1.54
C LEU A 121 15.83 34.41 -2.86
N ILE A 122 16.76 34.94 -3.62
CA ILE A 122 16.54 35.49 -4.95
C ILE A 122 17.43 34.71 -5.94
N SER A 123 16.83 34.30 -7.06
CA SER A 123 17.54 33.53 -8.06
C SER A 123 18.73 34.29 -8.69
N PRO A 124 19.72 33.55 -9.25
CA PRO A 124 20.89 34.20 -9.87
C PRO A 124 20.55 35.16 -11.02
N ASP A 125 19.45 34.93 -11.74
CA ASP A 125 18.95 35.77 -12.81
C ASP A 125 18.13 37.00 -12.27
N GLY A 126 17.86 37.01 -10.95
CA GLY A 126 17.12 38.04 -10.26
C GLY A 126 15.62 38.06 -10.51
N LYS A 127 15.04 37.06 -11.18
CA LYS A 127 13.62 37.05 -11.58
C LYS A 127 12.71 36.25 -10.69
N THR A 128 13.27 35.38 -9.86
CA THR A 128 12.49 34.54 -8.94
C THR A 128 12.88 34.83 -7.50
N ALA A 129 11.89 35.00 -6.63
CA ALA A 129 12.06 35.16 -5.19
C ALA A 129 11.36 34.00 -4.44
N LEU A 130 12.02 33.54 -3.39
CA LEU A 130 11.46 32.59 -2.42
C LEU A 130 11.11 33.36 -1.15
N ILE A 131 9.84 33.35 -0.77
CA ILE A 131 9.37 33.95 0.50
C ILE A 131 9.15 32.79 1.49
N PRO A 132 10.03 32.53 2.45
CA PRO A 132 9.82 31.53 3.48
C PRO A 132 8.69 31.95 4.42
N VAL A 133 7.75 31.04 4.70
CA VAL A 133 6.61 31.26 5.57
C VAL A 133 6.60 30.18 6.64
N ALA A 134 6.74 30.58 7.90
CA ALA A 134 6.57 29.68 9.04
C ALA A 134 5.10 29.30 9.17
N LEU A 135 4.82 28.00 9.32
CA LEU A 135 3.45 27.52 9.49
C LEU A 135 2.96 27.72 10.92
N GLN A 136 1.67 28.06 11.06
CA GLN A 136 1.04 28.28 12.36
C GLN A 136 0.89 26.96 13.13
N ALA A 137 0.59 25.86 12.43
CA ALA A 137 0.44 24.54 13.03
C ALA A 137 1.79 24.01 13.55
N GLN A 138 1.77 23.48 14.78
CA GLN A 138 2.93 22.85 15.41
C GLN A 138 2.97 21.33 15.15
N ASP A 139 1.81 20.72 15.07
CA ASP A 139 1.67 19.28 14.83
C ASP A 139 1.69 18.98 13.33
N ASP A 140 2.39 17.94 12.95
CA ASP A 140 2.55 17.48 11.55
C ASP A 140 1.20 17.09 10.91
N ALA A 141 0.20 16.74 11.72
CA ALA A 141 -1.16 16.46 11.24
C ALA A 141 -1.87 17.71 10.68
N ASP A 142 -1.65 18.87 11.29
CA ASP A 142 -2.35 20.12 10.98
C ASP A 142 -1.56 21.00 10.00
N ARG A 143 -0.28 20.72 9.78
CA ARG A 143 0.58 21.50 8.87
C ARG A 143 0.11 21.54 7.43
N PRO A 144 -0.38 20.42 6.82
CA PRO A 144 -0.96 20.48 5.48
C PRO A 144 -2.18 21.41 5.40
N VAL A 145 -2.99 21.49 6.46
CA VAL A 145 -4.13 22.41 6.52
C VAL A 145 -3.65 23.86 6.54
N SER A 146 -2.66 24.16 7.39
CA SER A 146 -2.04 25.51 7.45
C SER A 146 -1.40 25.90 6.11
N ALA A 147 -0.76 24.96 5.41
CA ALA A 147 -0.23 25.19 4.06
C ALA A 147 -1.34 25.46 3.05
N GLY A 148 -2.46 24.73 3.12
CA GLY A 148 -3.65 24.95 2.29
C GLY A 148 -4.25 26.34 2.51
N ASP A 149 -4.33 26.82 3.75
CA ASP A 149 -4.78 28.18 4.05
C ASP A 149 -3.88 29.24 3.40
N LEU A 150 -2.55 29.02 3.40
CA LEU A 150 -1.59 29.87 2.69
C LEU A 150 -1.78 29.83 1.18
N MET A 151 -2.03 28.67 0.60
CA MET A 151 -2.28 28.48 -0.83
C MET A 151 -3.53 29.27 -1.26
N HIS A 152 -4.61 29.13 -0.53
CA HIS A 152 -5.83 29.90 -0.78
C HIS A 152 -5.60 31.41 -0.61
N PHE A 153 -4.80 31.82 0.38
CA PHE A 153 -4.45 33.22 0.57
C PHE A 153 -3.70 33.77 -0.63
N VAL A 154 -2.68 33.07 -1.13
CA VAL A 154 -1.87 33.51 -2.30
C VAL A 154 -2.72 33.54 -3.57
N GLU A 155 -3.57 32.55 -3.79
CA GLU A 155 -4.49 32.50 -4.94
C GLU A 155 -5.47 33.69 -4.97
N ALA A 156 -5.93 34.12 -3.79
CA ALA A 156 -6.84 35.25 -3.66
C ALA A 156 -6.18 36.62 -3.89
N GLN A 157 -4.84 36.70 -4.00
CA GLN A 157 -4.16 37.96 -4.22
C GLN A 157 -4.29 38.45 -5.64
N ASN A 158 -4.40 39.78 -5.81
CA ASN A 158 -4.43 40.41 -7.12
C ASN A 158 -3.00 40.59 -7.64
N ILE A 159 -2.44 39.54 -8.26
CA ILE A 159 -1.07 39.52 -8.77
C ILE A 159 -1.03 40.18 -10.15
N PRO A 160 -0.08 41.13 -10.41
CA PRO A 160 0.03 41.79 -11.71
C PRO A 160 0.29 40.83 -12.86
N GLU A 161 -0.19 41.23 -14.09
CA GLU A 161 0.11 40.46 -15.30
C GLU A 161 1.63 40.30 -15.49
N GLY A 162 2.05 39.10 -15.90
CA GLY A 162 3.46 38.75 -16.08
C GLY A 162 4.19 38.34 -14.78
N THR A 163 3.48 38.26 -13.66
CA THR A 163 3.97 37.71 -12.40
C THR A 163 3.16 36.47 -12.04
N ARG A 164 3.81 35.45 -11.49
CA ARG A 164 3.17 34.27 -10.91
C ARG A 164 3.61 34.13 -9.46
N ALA A 165 2.74 33.63 -8.60
CA ALA A 165 3.08 33.28 -7.24
C ALA A 165 2.39 31.97 -6.86
N ASN A 166 3.17 30.99 -6.44
CA ASN A 166 2.72 29.66 -6.06
C ASN A 166 3.32 29.29 -4.71
N VAL A 167 2.60 28.51 -3.92
CA VAL A 167 3.10 27.97 -2.65
C VAL A 167 3.63 26.57 -2.86
N THR A 168 4.83 26.27 -2.37
CA THR A 168 5.45 24.94 -2.43
C THR A 168 6.14 24.59 -1.10
N GLY A 169 6.83 23.46 -1.07
CA GLY A 169 7.46 22.87 0.10
C GLY A 169 6.67 21.67 0.59
N GLU A 170 7.27 20.93 1.50
CA GLU A 170 6.76 19.62 1.96
C GLU A 170 5.26 19.65 2.29
N TRP A 171 4.83 20.58 3.10
CA TRP A 171 3.45 20.63 3.62
C TRP A 171 2.42 21.12 2.59
N ALA A 172 2.83 21.95 1.63
CA ALA A 172 1.98 22.34 0.50
C ALA A 172 1.79 21.16 -0.46
N VAL A 173 2.85 20.39 -0.73
CA VAL A 173 2.77 19.15 -1.53
C VAL A 173 1.86 18.13 -0.83
N TRP A 174 1.97 17.98 0.49
CA TRP A 174 1.07 17.10 1.24
C TRP A 174 -0.39 17.55 1.24
N HIS A 175 -0.63 18.87 1.23
CA HIS A 175 -2.00 19.40 1.08
C HIS A 175 -2.62 18.98 -0.25
N ASP A 176 -1.96 19.31 -1.37
CA ASP A 176 -2.43 18.97 -2.71
C ASP A 176 -2.54 17.44 -2.92
N PHE A 177 -1.59 16.68 -2.36
CA PHE A 177 -1.63 15.23 -2.41
C PHE A 177 -2.85 14.67 -1.69
N ASN A 178 -3.14 15.14 -0.47
CA ASN A 178 -4.29 14.69 0.30
C ASN A 178 -5.60 15.01 -0.42
N GLU A 179 -5.74 16.21 -1.01
CA GLU A 179 -6.91 16.61 -1.77
C GLU A 179 -7.07 15.77 -3.06
N SER A 180 -5.98 15.54 -3.79
CA SER A 180 -5.98 14.68 -4.99
C SER A 180 -6.33 13.24 -4.63
N ASN A 181 -5.77 12.72 -3.52
CA ASN A 181 -6.02 11.37 -3.05
C ASN A 181 -7.47 11.17 -2.60
N GLU A 182 -8.09 12.14 -1.94
CA GLU A 182 -9.51 12.08 -1.56
C GLU A 182 -10.40 12.04 -2.81
N LYS A 183 -10.15 12.91 -3.79
CA LYS A 183 -10.86 12.91 -5.08
C LYS A 183 -10.68 11.59 -5.82
N ALA A 184 -9.47 11.04 -5.80
CA ALA A 184 -9.13 9.76 -6.41
C ALA A 184 -9.88 8.59 -5.75
N LEU A 185 -9.99 8.59 -4.42
CA LEU A 185 -10.70 7.57 -3.67
C LEU A 185 -12.18 7.50 -4.09
N HIS A 186 -12.86 8.64 -4.16
CA HIS A 186 -14.25 8.70 -4.63
C HIS A 186 -14.42 8.24 -6.08
N LYS A 187 -13.48 8.60 -6.97
CA LYS A 187 -13.49 8.12 -8.36
C LYS A 187 -13.28 6.60 -8.42
N ALA A 188 -12.35 6.06 -7.62
CA ALA A 188 -12.07 4.62 -7.56
C ALA A 188 -13.29 3.83 -7.07
N GLU A 189 -14.02 4.33 -6.07
CA GLU A 189 -15.28 3.73 -5.61
C GLU A 189 -16.32 3.64 -6.73
N LEU A 190 -16.52 4.72 -7.46
CA LEU A 190 -17.49 4.76 -8.58
C LEU A 190 -17.05 3.84 -9.73
N LEU A 191 -15.76 3.86 -10.09
CA LEU A 191 -15.22 3.05 -11.18
C LEU A 191 -15.16 1.56 -10.85
N SER A 192 -14.88 1.19 -9.58
CA SER A 192 -14.86 -0.21 -9.16
C SER A 192 -16.25 -0.76 -8.85
N GLY A 193 -17.17 0.05 -8.34
CA GLY A 193 -18.46 -0.40 -7.81
C GLY A 193 -19.35 -1.06 -8.85
N LEU A 194 -19.59 -0.39 -9.99
CA LEU A 194 -20.45 -0.91 -11.04
C LEU A 194 -19.88 -2.16 -11.74
N PRO A 195 -18.61 -2.19 -12.19
CA PRO A 195 -18.03 -3.41 -12.75
C PRO A 195 -18.00 -4.57 -11.75
N THR A 196 -17.70 -4.31 -10.49
CA THR A 196 -17.74 -5.32 -9.42
C THR A 196 -19.13 -5.90 -9.27
N LEU A 197 -20.17 -5.07 -9.23
CA LEU A 197 -21.57 -5.54 -9.20
C LEU A 197 -21.93 -6.39 -10.41
N ILE A 198 -21.49 -5.99 -11.61
CA ILE A 198 -21.73 -6.77 -12.85
C ILE A 198 -21.02 -8.13 -12.76
N LEU A 199 -19.76 -8.16 -12.34
CA LEU A 199 -19.01 -9.40 -12.17
C LEU A 199 -19.62 -10.31 -11.10
N LEU A 200 -20.05 -9.75 -9.97
CA LEU A 200 -20.77 -10.48 -8.93
C LEU A 200 -22.11 -11.02 -9.46
N PHE A 201 -22.84 -10.23 -10.25
CA PHE A 201 -24.06 -10.69 -10.89
C PHE A 201 -23.80 -11.86 -11.86
N ILE A 202 -22.75 -11.79 -12.66
CA ILE A 202 -22.33 -12.87 -13.55
C ILE A 202 -21.92 -14.13 -12.73
N ALA A 203 -21.18 -13.93 -11.63
CA ALA A 203 -20.72 -15.02 -10.76
C ALA A 203 -21.89 -15.72 -10.07
N PHE A 204 -22.82 -14.94 -9.52
CA PHE A 204 -23.93 -15.46 -8.72
C PHE A 204 -25.22 -15.70 -9.52
N GLY A 205 -25.41 -15.05 -10.67
CA GLY A 205 -26.60 -15.14 -11.49
C GLY A 205 -27.87 -14.54 -10.83
N SER A 206 -27.71 -13.74 -9.77
CA SER A 206 -28.80 -13.09 -9.04
C SER A 206 -28.34 -11.75 -8.45
N ALA A 207 -29.11 -10.69 -8.63
CA ALA A 207 -28.81 -9.38 -8.10
C ALA A 207 -28.80 -9.37 -6.54
N ILE A 208 -29.70 -10.14 -5.92
CA ILE A 208 -29.76 -10.28 -4.46
C ILE A 208 -28.47 -10.93 -3.95
N ALA A 209 -28.05 -12.02 -4.59
CA ALA A 209 -26.83 -12.72 -4.19
C ALA A 209 -25.55 -11.90 -4.48
N ALA A 210 -25.55 -11.09 -5.54
CA ALA A 210 -24.47 -10.18 -5.87
C ALA A 210 -24.30 -9.02 -4.86
N GLY A 211 -25.39 -8.57 -4.25
CA GLY A 211 -25.35 -7.52 -3.21
C GLY A 211 -24.81 -7.99 -1.87
N ILE A 212 -24.84 -9.30 -1.56
CA ILE A 212 -24.40 -9.82 -0.27
C ILE A 212 -22.91 -9.55 0.00
N PRO A 213 -21.96 -9.86 -0.91
CA PRO A 213 -20.55 -9.58 -0.72
C PRO A 213 -20.25 -8.11 -0.43
N LEU A 214 -20.89 -7.21 -1.17
CA LEU A 214 -20.71 -5.76 -0.98
C LEU A 214 -21.23 -5.30 0.38
N LEU A 215 -22.41 -5.77 0.80
CA LEU A 215 -22.96 -5.44 2.12
C LEU A 215 -22.02 -5.87 3.23
N LEU A 216 -21.42 -7.06 3.12
CA LEU A 216 -20.47 -7.58 4.11
C LEU A 216 -19.17 -6.79 4.13
N ALA A 217 -18.63 -6.47 2.95
CA ALA A 217 -17.42 -5.67 2.82
C ALA A 217 -17.62 -4.27 3.42
N ILE A 218 -18.72 -3.59 3.07
CA ILE A 218 -19.05 -2.27 3.62
C ILE A 218 -19.20 -2.34 5.15
N ALA A 219 -19.97 -3.28 5.68
CA ALA A 219 -20.13 -3.42 7.13
C ALA A 219 -18.80 -3.66 7.84
N GLY A 220 -17.93 -4.53 7.28
CA GLY A 220 -16.61 -4.80 7.82
C GLY A 220 -15.67 -3.59 7.74
N ILE A 221 -15.66 -2.87 6.62
CA ILE A 221 -14.84 -1.66 6.44
C ILE A 221 -15.26 -0.57 7.44
N PHE A 222 -16.56 -0.30 7.61
CA PHE A 222 -17.03 0.69 8.58
C PHE A 222 -16.59 0.35 10.01
N VAL A 223 -16.68 -0.92 10.39
CA VAL A 223 -16.20 -1.37 11.71
C VAL A 223 -14.67 -1.26 11.81
N GLY A 224 -13.94 -1.60 10.75
CA GLY A 224 -12.49 -1.44 10.69
C GLY A 224 -12.07 0.03 10.82
N TRP A 225 -12.71 0.93 10.08
CA TRP A 225 -12.44 2.37 10.12
C TRP A 225 -12.82 3.01 11.46
N ALA A 226 -13.94 2.63 12.04
CA ALA A 226 -14.30 3.08 13.38
C ALA A 226 -13.27 2.62 14.43
N SER A 227 -12.77 1.39 14.31
CA SER A 227 -11.70 0.89 15.19
C SER A 227 -10.40 1.66 14.99
N LEU A 228 -10.07 2.03 13.75
CA LEU A 228 -8.90 2.83 13.42
C LEU A 228 -9.04 4.26 13.97
N ASN A 229 -10.23 4.87 13.86
CA ASN A 229 -10.52 6.19 14.44
C ASN A 229 -10.35 6.19 15.97
N LEU A 230 -10.81 5.14 16.66
CA LEU A 230 -10.59 5.01 18.09
C LEU A 230 -9.11 4.88 18.45
N LEU A 231 -8.33 4.20 17.63
CA LEU A 231 -6.90 4.06 17.84
C LEU A 231 -6.11 5.34 17.52
N SER A 232 -6.61 6.19 16.60
CA SER A 232 -5.96 7.48 16.29
C SER A 232 -5.91 8.43 17.48
N SER A 233 -6.83 8.27 18.45
CA SER A 233 -6.80 9.04 19.71
C SER A 233 -5.68 8.61 20.66
N LEU A 234 -5.05 7.45 20.45
CA LEU A 234 -3.97 6.91 21.29
C LEU A 234 -2.59 7.13 20.68
N GLN A 235 -2.52 7.18 19.36
CA GLN A 235 -1.28 7.40 18.61
C GLN A 235 -1.57 8.02 17.24
N PRO A 236 -0.68 8.85 16.69
CA PRO A 236 -0.83 9.37 15.33
C PRO A 236 -0.90 8.22 14.32
N LEU A 237 -1.83 8.29 13.39
CA LEU A 237 -2.00 7.32 12.31
C LEU A 237 -2.03 8.04 10.96
N SER A 238 -1.50 7.40 9.94
CA SER A 238 -1.42 7.96 8.60
C SER A 238 -2.72 7.80 7.83
N VAL A 239 -3.06 8.80 7.01
CA VAL A 239 -4.21 8.78 6.06
C VAL A 239 -4.14 7.58 5.10
N TRP A 240 -2.95 7.09 4.77
CA TRP A 240 -2.74 5.91 3.95
C TRP A 240 -3.40 4.65 4.53
N SER A 241 -3.53 4.57 5.85
CA SER A 241 -4.19 3.44 6.51
C SER A 241 -5.65 3.27 6.10
N MET A 242 -6.36 4.36 5.80
CA MET A 242 -7.74 4.34 5.33
C MET A 242 -7.83 3.75 3.91
N ASN A 243 -6.99 4.23 2.99
CA ASN A 243 -7.01 3.80 1.58
C ASN A 243 -6.74 2.30 1.45
N PHE A 244 -5.67 1.83 2.09
CA PHE A 244 -5.29 0.42 2.03
C PHE A 244 -6.27 -0.49 2.77
N SER A 245 -6.79 -0.04 3.88
CA SER A 245 -7.84 -0.71 4.65
C SER A 245 -9.10 -0.92 3.80
N MET A 246 -9.53 0.10 3.04
CA MET A 246 -10.65 0.01 2.13
C MET A 246 -10.39 -0.96 0.98
N MET A 247 -9.24 -0.81 0.31
CA MET A 247 -8.88 -1.64 -0.84
C MET A 247 -8.83 -3.13 -0.46
N ILE A 248 -8.15 -3.48 0.63
CA ILE A 248 -8.04 -4.86 1.10
C ILE A 248 -9.35 -5.35 1.72
N GLY A 249 -10.03 -4.51 2.50
CA GLY A 249 -11.32 -4.85 3.09
C GLY A 249 -12.37 -5.19 2.03
N LEU A 250 -12.41 -4.45 0.94
CA LEU A 250 -13.32 -4.72 -0.19
C LEU A 250 -12.93 -6.01 -0.92
N ALA A 251 -11.65 -6.17 -1.29
CA ALA A 251 -11.17 -7.34 -2.00
C ALA A 251 -11.43 -8.63 -1.21
N VAL A 252 -10.95 -8.69 0.03
CA VAL A 252 -11.07 -9.84 0.92
C VAL A 252 -12.54 -10.12 1.31
N GLY A 253 -13.33 -9.06 1.53
CA GLY A 253 -14.75 -9.18 1.88
C GLY A 253 -15.59 -9.83 0.78
N ILE A 254 -15.33 -9.44 -0.45
CA ILE A 254 -15.99 -10.04 -1.62
C ILE A 254 -15.55 -11.49 -1.76
N ASP A 255 -14.27 -11.78 -1.68
CA ASP A 255 -13.73 -13.13 -1.86
C ASP A 255 -14.23 -14.12 -0.82
N TYR A 256 -14.13 -13.78 0.46
CA TYR A 256 -14.56 -14.68 1.54
C TYR A 256 -16.05 -14.98 1.46
N SER A 257 -16.85 -13.95 1.17
CA SER A 257 -18.29 -14.16 0.98
C SER A 257 -18.62 -14.97 -0.27
N LEU A 258 -17.87 -14.79 -1.36
CA LEU A 258 -18.02 -15.56 -2.60
C LEU A 258 -17.77 -17.05 -2.36
N PHE A 259 -16.65 -17.40 -1.71
CA PHE A 259 -16.30 -18.80 -1.44
C PHE A 259 -17.30 -19.49 -0.51
N ILE A 260 -17.67 -18.83 0.61
CA ILE A 260 -18.64 -19.41 1.56
C ILE A 260 -20.02 -19.55 0.91
N THR A 261 -20.47 -18.53 0.15
CA THR A 261 -21.78 -18.57 -0.53
C THR A 261 -21.82 -19.64 -1.60
N THR A 262 -20.76 -19.81 -2.40
CA THR A 262 -20.69 -20.85 -3.42
C THR A 262 -20.76 -22.23 -2.79
N ARG A 263 -20.00 -22.47 -1.71
CA ARG A 263 -20.06 -23.75 -0.99
C ARG A 263 -21.40 -24.00 -0.34
N TYR A 264 -22.01 -22.97 0.27
CA TYR A 264 -23.34 -23.08 0.82
C TYR A 264 -24.40 -23.49 -0.23
N ARG A 265 -24.32 -22.93 -1.44
CA ARG A 265 -25.21 -23.31 -2.55
C ARG A 265 -25.03 -24.78 -2.94
N GLU A 266 -23.79 -25.26 -3.10
CA GLU A 266 -23.50 -26.66 -3.38
C GLU A 266 -24.15 -27.58 -2.32
N GLU A 267 -23.95 -27.29 -1.05
CA GLU A 267 -24.51 -28.07 0.06
C GLU A 267 -26.06 -28.04 0.09
N ARG A 268 -26.67 -26.94 -0.36
CA ARG A 268 -28.13 -26.83 -0.50
C ARG A 268 -28.67 -27.59 -1.70
N GLU A 269 -27.94 -27.60 -2.82
CA GLU A 269 -28.28 -28.37 -4.02
C GLU A 269 -28.19 -29.90 -3.75
N ASP A 270 -27.28 -30.31 -2.87
CA ASP A 270 -27.17 -31.69 -2.35
C ASP A 270 -28.30 -32.08 -1.38
N GLY A 271 -29.29 -31.19 -1.16
CA GLY A 271 -30.49 -31.46 -0.39
C GLY A 271 -30.42 -31.18 1.10
N LYS A 272 -29.32 -30.62 1.62
CA LYS A 272 -29.20 -30.21 3.03
C LYS A 272 -30.14 -29.02 3.33
N ASN A 273 -30.69 -28.98 4.53
CA ASN A 273 -31.42 -27.79 5.01
C ASN A 273 -30.48 -26.60 5.22
N SER A 274 -31.01 -25.40 5.42
CA SER A 274 -30.22 -24.17 5.57
C SER A 274 -29.19 -24.22 6.70
N ALA A 275 -29.53 -24.82 7.84
CA ALA A 275 -28.62 -24.89 8.99
C ALA A 275 -27.49 -25.90 8.78
N ASP A 276 -27.82 -27.06 8.26
CA ASP A 276 -26.82 -28.10 8.00
C ASP A 276 -25.95 -27.78 6.79
N GLY A 277 -26.52 -27.19 5.73
CA GLY A 277 -25.78 -26.69 4.57
C GLY A 277 -24.79 -25.59 4.95
N MET A 278 -25.19 -24.64 5.84
CA MET A 278 -24.29 -23.60 6.31
C MET A 278 -23.20 -24.16 7.24
N ALA A 279 -23.56 -25.09 8.12
CA ALA A 279 -22.59 -25.75 9.00
C ALA A 279 -21.53 -26.51 8.19
N ALA A 280 -21.92 -27.20 7.12
CA ALA A 280 -21.01 -27.89 6.20
C ALA A 280 -20.15 -26.89 5.41
N ALA A 281 -20.75 -25.80 4.92
CA ALA A 281 -20.01 -24.74 4.19
C ALA A 281 -18.93 -24.09 5.07
N LEU A 282 -19.25 -23.73 6.33
CA LEU A 282 -18.26 -23.18 7.24
C LEU A 282 -17.25 -24.21 7.77
N ALA A 283 -17.62 -25.48 7.83
CA ALA A 283 -16.69 -26.55 8.19
C ALA A 283 -15.61 -26.79 7.12
N THR A 284 -15.87 -26.45 5.86
CA THR A 284 -14.95 -26.62 4.72
C THR A 284 -14.42 -25.29 4.22
N ALA A 285 -15.18 -24.55 3.41
CA ALA A 285 -14.78 -23.25 2.88
C ALA A 285 -14.50 -22.23 4.00
N GLY A 286 -15.28 -22.23 5.09
CA GLY A 286 -15.02 -21.34 6.23
C GLY A 286 -13.69 -21.63 6.93
N LYS A 287 -13.23 -22.87 7.04
CA LYS A 287 -11.89 -23.17 7.57
C LYS A 287 -10.80 -22.63 6.65
N ALA A 288 -10.95 -22.77 5.34
CA ALA A 288 -10.01 -22.24 4.38
C ALA A 288 -9.97 -20.69 4.46
N VAL A 289 -11.12 -20.02 4.53
CA VAL A 289 -11.22 -18.56 4.74
C VAL A 289 -10.57 -18.14 6.05
N PHE A 290 -10.76 -18.86 7.14
CA PHE A 290 -10.11 -18.54 8.43
C PHE A 290 -8.60 -18.62 8.36
N LEU A 291 -8.05 -19.67 7.75
CA LEU A 291 -6.61 -19.85 7.59
C LEU A 291 -6.02 -18.81 6.63
N SER A 292 -6.75 -18.46 5.59
CA SER A 292 -6.45 -17.40 4.65
C SER A 292 -6.39 -16.03 5.36
N ALA A 293 -7.43 -15.67 6.10
CA ALA A 293 -7.44 -14.44 6.90
C ALA A 293 -6.26 -14.37 7.88
N LEU A 294 -5.95 -15.49 8.53
CA LEU A 294 -4.80 -15.58 9.43
C LEU A 294 -3.47 -15.39 8.68
N ALA A 295 -3.32 -15.97 7.49
CA ALA A 295 -2.13 -15.77 6.66
C ALA A 295 -1.95 -14.31 6.26
N VAL A 296 -3.02 -13.65 5.80
CA VAL A 296 -3.01 -12.21 5.46
C VAL A 296 -2.64 -11.36 6.68
N ILE A 297 -3.29 -11.57 7.82
CA ILE A 297 -3.03 -10.84 9.06
C ILE A 297 -1.56 -10.99 9.49
N LEU A 298 -1.03 -12.22 9.47
CA LEU A 298 0.36 -12.47 9.87
C LEU A 298 1.37 -11.90 8.86
N SER A 299 1.07 -11.93 7.56
CA SER A 299 1.90 -11.28 6.53
C SER A 299 1.94 -9.77 6.72
N LEU A 300 0.77 -9.15 6.97
CA LEU A 300 0.68 -7.71 7.25
C LEU A 300 1.35 -7.33 8.57
N ALA A 301 1.32 -8.21 9.58
CA ALA A 301 1.97 -7.97 10.85
C ALA A 301 3.51 -7.84 10.73
N ALA A 302 4.12 -8.41 9.70
CA ALA A 302 5.55 -8.23 9.44
C ALA A 302 5.92 -6.76 9.16
N LEU A 303 4.98 -5.94 8.66
CA LEU A 303 5.19 -4.51 8.44
C LEU A 303 5.41 -3.71 9.73
N PHE A 304 5.05 -4.25 10.91
CA PHE A 304 5.39 -3.62 12.20
C PHE A 304 6.89 -3.60 12.50
N LEU A 305 7.69 -4.41 11.81
CA LEU A 305 9.14 -4.42 11.93
C LEU A 305 9.80 -3.18 11.29
N VAL A 306 9.07 -2.53 10.38
CA VAL A 306 9.57 -1.35 9.66
C VAL A 306 9.56 -0.14 10.60
N PRO A 307 10.69 0.57 10.77
CA PRO A 307 10.77 1.73 11.65
C PRO A 307 10.20 3.01 10.99
N VAL A 308 9.05 2.87 10.31
CA VAL A 308 8.34 3.96 9.62
C VAL A 308 6.87 3.93 10.04
N MET A 309 6.36 5.05 10.55
CA MET A 309 5.02 5.13 11.13
C MET A 309 3.91 4.77 10.13
N VAL A 310 4.05 5.19 8.87
CA VAL A 310 3.07 4.90 7.80
C VAL A 310 2.87 3.40 7.62
N PHE A 311 3.93 2.59 7.61
CA PHE A 311 3.83 1.13 7.47
C PHE A 311 3.05 0.49 8.60
N ARG A 312 3.29 0.92 9.83
CA ARG A 312 2.56 0.43 11.02
C ARG A 312 1.10 0.83 10.97
N SER A 313 0.82 2.07 10.54
CA SER A 313 -0.54 2.58 10.37
C SER A 313 -1.31 1.83 9.29
N MET A 314 -0.70 1.61 8.11
CA MET A 314 -1.28 0.84 7.02
C MET A 314 -1.56 -0.60 7.43
N ALA A 315 -0.58 -1.26 8.09
CA ALA A 315 -0.75 -2.62 8.61
C ALA A 315 -1.93 -2.71 9.58
N LEU A 316 -2.05 -1.78 10.53
CA LEU A 316 -3.17 -1.71 11.47
C LEU A 316 -4.51 -1.57 10.75
N GLY A 317 -4.62 -0.61 9.83
CA GLY A 317 -5.87 -0.38 9.08
C GLY A 317 -6.31 -1.62 8.32
N MET A 318 -5.38 -2.25 7.60
CA MET A 318 -5.66 -3.48 6.85
C MET A 318 -6.01 -4.66 7.75
N ILE A 319 -5.26 -4.89 8.83
CA ILE A 319 -5.53 -5.98 9.79
C ILE A 319 -6.91 -5.81 10.41
N LEU A 320 -7.26 -4.61 10.87
CA LEU A 320 -8.57 -4.34 11.46
C LEU A 320 -9.71 -4.59 10.48
N SER A 321 -9.55 -4.18 9.21
CA SER A 321 -10.53 -4.46 8.17
C SER A 321 -10.64 -5.94 7.85
N VAL A 322 -9.53 -6.66 7.70
CA VAL A 322 -9.55 -8.12 7.47
C VAL A 322 -10.22 -8.87 8.62
N VAL A 323 -9.94 -8.48 9.87
CA VAL A 323 -10.59 -9.06 11.06
C VAL A 323 -12.10 -8.79 11.05
N ALA A 324 -12.51 -7.53 10.84
CA ALA A 324 -13.92 -7.15 10.84
C ALA A 324 -14.71 -7.83 9.72
N VAL A 325 -14.15 -7.86 8.51
CA VAL A 325 -14.73 -8.53 7.34
C VAL A 325 -14.83 -10.05 7.56
N SER A 326 -13.80 -10.66 8.14
CA SER A 326 -13.80 -12.09 8.48
C SER A 326 -14.89 -12.42 9.50
N LEU A 327 -15.03 -11.60 10.54
CA LEU A 327 -16.11 -11.75 11.53
C LEU A 327 -17.49 -11.61 10.88
N ALA A 328 -17.67 -10.66 9.97
CA ALA A 328 -18.91 -10.51 9.20
C ALA A 328 -19.17 -11.77 8.34
N SER A 329 -18.15 -12.32 7.70
CA SER A 329 -18.26 -13.52 6.87
C SER A 329 -18.61 -14.77 7.67
N PHE A 330 -18.19 -14.88 8.92
CA PHE A 330 -18.53 -16.03 9.78
C PHE A 330 -19.83 -15.88 10.55
N THR A 331 -20.35 -14.67 10.72
CA THR A 331 -21.52 -14.42 11.57
C THR A 331 -22.68 -13.77 10.81
N LEU A 332 -22.47 -12.64 10.13
CA LEU A 332 -23.50 -11.94 9.36
C LEU A 332 -23.91 -12.70 8.11
N LEU A 333 -22.93 -13.21 7.33
CA LEU A 333 -23.19 -13.94 6.09
C LEU A 333 -24.10 -15.15 6.29
N PRO A 334 -23.86 -16.07 7.27
CA PRO A 334 -24.78 -17.16 7.59
C PRO A 334 -26.21 -16.70 7.91
N ALA A 335 -26.34 -15.61 8.67
CA ALA A 335 -27.64 -15.06 9.03
C ALA A 335 -28.39 -14.50 7.82
N VAL A 336 -27.71 -13.78 6.94
CA VAL A 336 -28.28 -13.20 5.71
C VAL A 336 -28.70 -14.31 4.74
N LEU A 337 -27.80 -15.27 4.46
CA LEU A 337 -28.09 -16.39 3.54
C LEU A 337 -29.25 -17.25 4.03
N ALA A 338 -29.31 -17.54 5.33
CA ALA A 338 -30.42 -18.27 5.93
C ALA A 338 -31.75 -17.50 5.90
N SER A 339 -31.69 -16.15 5.92
CA SER A 339 -32.89 -15.31 5.85
C SER A 339 -33.45 -15.19 4.44
N LEU A 340 -32.58 -15.22 3.44
CA LEU A 340 -32.95 -15.21 2.02
C LEU A 340 -33.47 -16.57 1.54
N GLY A 341 -33.07 -17.66 2.21
CA GLY A 341 -33.51 -19.02 1.88
C GLY A 341 -33.23 -19.39 0.43
N ASP A 342 -34.25 -19.93 -0.26
CA ASP A 342 -34.11 -20.43 -1.65
C ASP A 342 -33.94 -19.31 -2.69
N ARG A 343 -34.15 -18.02 -2.31
CA ARG A 343 -33.89 -16.88 -3.21
C ARG A 343 -32.40 -16.71 -3.58
N VAL A 344 -31.51 -17.32 -2.82
CA VAL A 344 -30.08 -17.39 -3.11
C VAL A 344 -29.79 -18.50 -4.11
N LEU A 345 -30.64 -19.51 -4.18
CA LEU A 345 -30.52 -20.61 -5.12
C LEU A 345 -31.10 -20.14 -6.47
N VAL A 346 -30.24 -19.91 -7.44
CA VAL A 346 -30.68 -19.59 -8.79
C VAL A 346 -31.10 -20.88 -9.49
N ASN A 347 -32.20 -20.83 -10.25
CA ASN A 347 -32.59 -21.87 -11.20
C ASN A 347 -31.52 -22.02 -12.32
N ARG A 348 -30.31 -22.43 -11.98
CA ARG A 348 -29.44 -23.06 -12.95
C ARG A 348 -30.03 -24.43 -13.25
N ALA A 349 -30.34 -24.68 -14.51
CA ALA A 349 -30.51 -26.05 -14.98
C ALA A 349 -29.36 -26.85 -14.33
N LYS A 350 -29.72 -27.91 -13.56
CA LYS A 350 -28.76 -28.75 -12.84
C LYS A 350 -27.52 -28.92 -13.71
N GLU A 351 -26.44 -28.23 -13.36
CA GLU A 351 -25.15 -28.49 -14.00
C GLU A 351 -24.83 -29.95 -13.60
N ASP A 352 -25.01 -30.81 -14.56
CA ASP A 352 -24.66 -32.22 -14.46
C ASP A 352 -23.22 -32.31 -13.93
N PRO A 353 -22.92 -33.01 -12.82
CA PRO A 353 -21.57 -33.19 -12.33
C PRO A 353 -20.59 -33.64 -13.41
N ASP A 354 -21.08 -34.45 -14.36
CA ASP A 354 -20.30 -34.89 -15.52
C ASP A 354 -19.97 -33.75 -16.49
N ARG A 355 -20.81 -32.73 -16.62
CA ARG A 355 -20.52 -31.50 -17.40
C ARG A 355 -19.47 -30.61 -16.75
N ALA A 356 -19.39 -30.56 -15.42
CA ALA A 356 -18.33 -29.83 -14.74
C ALA A 356 -16.96 -30.49 -14.99
N ALA A 357 -16.90 -31.83 -14.98
CA ALA A 357 -15.71 -32.60 -15.32
C ALA A 357 -15.27 -32.44 -16.80
N GLU A 358 -16.19 -32.05 -17.71
CA GLU A 358 -15.93 -31.73 -19.13
C GLU A 358 -15.79 -30.19 -19.40
N GLY A 359 -15.91 -29.38 -18.37
CA GLY A 359 -15.88 -27.91 -18.44
C GLY A 359 -14.57 -27.34 -19.00
N ARG A 360 -14.57 -26.01 -19.25
CA ARG A 360 -13.38 -25.29 -19.76
C ARG A 360 -12.14 -25.54 -18.90
N TRP A 361 -12.29 -25.53 -17.60
CA TRP A 361 -11.20 -25.68 -16.63
C TRP A 361 -10.63 -27.09 -16.61
N ALA A 362 -11.49 -28.10 -16.65
CA ALA A 362 -11.04 -29.47 -16.74
C ALA A 362 -10.27 -29.74 -18.05
N ARG A 363 -10.74 -29.21 -19.17
CA ARG A 363 -10.05 -29.28 -20.47
C ARG A 363 -8.71 -28.55 -20.48
N TRP A 364 -8.67 -27.38 -19.85
CA TRP A 364 -7.43 -26.61 -19.71
C TRP A 364 -6.40 -27.38 -18.88
N THR A 365 -6.82 -27.88 -17.71
CA THR A 365 -5.96 -28.65 -16.81
C THR A 365 -5.47 -29.94 -17.48
N SER A 366 -6.32 -30.62 -18.23
CA SER A 366 -5.94 -31.82 -19.01
C SER A 366 -4.85 -31.46 -20.03
N LYS A 367 -4.92 -30.32 -20.70
CA LYS A 367 -3.85 -29.83 -21.60
C LYS A 367 -2.53 -29.53 -20.84
N ALA A 368 -2.62 -28.95 -19.66
CA ALA A 368 -1.45 -28.68 -18.83
C ALA A 368 -0.80 -29.98 -18.35
N LEU A 369 -1.60 -30.98 -17.98
CA LEU A 369 -1.15 -32.31 -17.55
C LEU A 369 -0.65 -33.19 -18.70
N TRP A 370 -1.08 -32.97 -19.94
CA TRP A 370 -0.66 -33.78 -21.08
C TRP A 370 0.84 -33.66 -21.42
N LYS A 371 1.39 -32.42 -21.30
CA LYS A 371 2.83 -32.13 -21.47
C LYS A 371 3.38 -31.28 -20.32
N PRO A 372 3.40 -31.81 -19.08
CA PRO A 372 3.62 -31.01 -17.90
C PRO A 372 5.00 -30.35 -17.87
N LYS A 373 6.05 -31.03 -18.37
CA LYS A 373 7.40 -30.45 -18.49
C LYS A 373 7.44 -29.24 -19.42
N ARG A 374 6.73 -29.30 -20.56
CA ARG A 374 6.65 -28.17 -21.51
C ARG A 374 5.84 -27.02 -20.91
N THR A 375 4.73 -27.33 -20.27
CA THR A 375 3.87 -26.33 -19.61
C THR A 375 4.64 -25.60 -18.51
N LEU A 376 5.36 -26.36 -17.67
CA LEU A 376 6.21 -25.81 -16.62
C LEU A 376 7.33 -24.93 -17.20
N PHE A 377 8.02 -25.40 -18.22
CA PHE A 377 9.09 -24.66 -18.88
C PHE A 377 8.59 -23.34 -19.48
N VAL A 378 7.49 -23.35 -20.24
CA VAL A 378 6.92 -22.14 -20.87
C VAL A 378 6.48 -21.14 -19.82
N GLY A 379 5.77 -21.59 -18.77
CA GLY A 379 5.32 -20.70 -17.70
C GLY A 379 6.47 -20.12 -16.89
N LEU A 380 7.49 -20.91 -16.58
CA LEU A 380 8.69 -20.40 -15.88
C LEU A 380 9.48 -19.42 -16.74
N VAL A 381 9.70 -19.71 -18.03
CA VAL A 381 10.39 -18.79 -18.95
C VAL A 381 9.63 -17.46 -19.05
N LEU A 382 8.29 -17.50 -19.16
CA LEU A 382 7.47 -16.30 -19.20
C LEU A 382 7.64 -15.46 -17.93
N LEU A 383 7.52 -16.07 -16.76
CA LEU A 383 7.65 -15.35 -15.48
C LEU A 383 9.08 -14.85 -15.23
N LEU A 384 10.09 -15.65 -15.55
CA LEU A 384 11.49 -15.23 -15.40
C LEU A 384 11.86 -14.11 -16.37
N ALA A 385 11.36 -14.16 -17.62
CA ALA A 385 11.54 -13.06 -18.56
C ALA A 385 10.90 -11.76 -18.07
N LEU A 386 9.69 -11.87 -17.49
CA LEU A 386 9.02 -10.71 -16.90
C LEU A 386 9.68 -10.25 -15.60
N SER A 387 10.37 -11.13 -14.87
CA SER A 387 11.13 -10.77 -13.65
C SER A 387 12.47 -10.08 -13.96
N ALA A 388 13.01 -10.28 -15.16
CA ALA A 388 14.36 -9.79 -15.50
C ALA A 388 14.54 -8.27 -15.30
N PRO A 389 13.58 -7.38 -15.64
CA PRO A 389 13.71 -5.95 -15.40
C PRO A 389 13.87 -5.59 -13.92
N ALA A 390 13.32 -6.38 -13.00
CA ALA A 390 13.46 -6.13 -11.56
C ALA A 390 14.93 -6.21 -11.06
N LEU A 391 15.84 -6.83 -11.83
CA LEU A 391 17.26 -6.85 -11.49
C LEU A 391 17.95 -5.48 -11.67
N GLY A 392 17.35 -4.58 -12.45
CA GLY A 392 17.80 -3.21 -12.65
C GLY A 392 16.81 -2.21 -12.02
N MET A 393 16.09 -2.59 -10.96
CA MET A 393 15.16 -1.73 -10.27
C MET A 393 15.92 -0.75 -9.38
N ASP A 394 15.76 0.54 -9.69
CA ASP A 394 16.25 1.63 -8.88
C ASP A 394 15.14 2.06 -7.91
N LEU A 395 15.50 2.23 -6.65
CA LEU A 395 14.56 2.63 -5.60
C LEU A 395 14.77 4.10 -5.26
N GLY A 396 13.68 4.84 -5.14
CA GLY A 396 13.71 6.25 -4.80
C GLY A 396 12.44 6.69 -4.08
N MET A 397 12.45 7.89 -3.56
CA MET A 397 11.25 8.52 -2.99
C MET A 397 10.83 9.68 -3.88
N PRO A 398 9.54 9.85 -4.16
CA PRO A 398 9.06 10.94 -4.99
C PRO A 398 9.25 12.29 -4.27
N ASP A 399 9.50 13.32 -5.06
CA ASP A 399 9.44 14.73 -4.63
C ASP A 399 8.04 15.32 -4.93
N ALA A 400 7.95 16.63 -5.16
CA ALA A 400 6.69 17.29 -5.50
C ALA A 400 6.03 16.72 -6.77
N ARG A 401 6.75 15.92 -7.59
CA ARG A 401 6.20 15.22 -8.76
C ARG A 401 5.21 14.10 -8.39
N VAL A 402 5.05 13.82 -7.12
CA VAL A 402 3.97 12.95 -6.62
C VAL A 402 2.57 13.52 -6.92
N VAL A 403 2.46 14.84 -7.06
CA VAL A 403 1.22 15.57 -7.34
C VAL A 403 1.15 15.90 -8.83
N ASP A 404 -0.06 15.92 -9.38
CA ASP A 404 -0.31 16.20 -10.80
C ASP A 404 0.21 17.61 -11.20
N SER A 405 0.67 17.75 -12.43
CA SER A 405 1.00 19.04 -13.02
C SER A 405 -0.23 19.96 -13.05
N GLY A 406 -0.03 21.24 -12.69
CA GLY A 406 -1.11 22.21 -12.53
C GLY A 406 -1.67 22.33 -11.12
N ALA A 407 -1.24 21.50 -10.17
CA ALA A 407 -1.43 21.75 -8.76
C ALA A 407 -0.48 22.88 -8.30
N GLN A 408 -0.95 23.74 -7.42
CA GLN A 408 -0.21 24.94 -7.01
C GLN A 408 1.16 24.60 -6.39
N SER A 409 1.22 23.56 -5.56
CA SER A 409 2.47 23.12 -4.94
C SER A 409 3.48 22.58 -5.96
N ARG A 410 2.98 21.89 -6.99
CA ARG A 410 3.81 21.37 -8.08
C ARG A 410 4.33 22.48 -8.97
N ASP A 411 3.46 23.40 -9.40
CA ASP A 411 3.87 24.54 -10.23
C ASP A 411 4.89 25.43 -9.50
N GLY A 412 4.71 25.63 -8.20
CA GLY A 412 5.70 26.35 -7.35
C GLY A 412 7.03 25.61 -7.24
N TYR A 413 7.00 24.28 -7.12
CA TYR A 413 8.21 23.46 -7.12
C TYR A 413 8.95 23.55 -8.46
N ASP A 414 8.24 23.39 -9.58
CA ASP A 414 8.82 23.43 -10.90
C ASP A 414 9.42 24.83 -11.21
N ASP A 415 8.76 25.91 -10.83
CA ASP A 415 9.27 27.29 -10.93
C ASP A 415 10.55 27.50 -10.07
N ALA A 416 10.57 26.94 -8.85
CA ALA A 416 11.73 27.00 -7.97
C ALA A 416 12.92 26.19 -8.53
N VAL A 417 12.67 24.96 -8.99
CA VAL A 417 13.70 24.12 -9.62
C VAL A 417 14.27 24.77 -10.87
N ALA A 418 13.44 25.36 -11.73
CA ALA A 418 13.88 26.04 -12.93
C ALA A 418 14.81 27.24 -12.63
N SER A 419 14.63 27.88 -11.47
CA SER A 419 15.36 29.10 -11.08
C SER A 419 16.57 28.84 -10.18
N PHE A 420 16.50 27.85 -9.29
CA PHE A 420 17.53 27.57 -8.27
C PHE A 420 18.22 26.22 -8.47
N GLY A 421 17.76 25.40 -9.43
CA GLY A 421 18.19 24.01 -9.60
C GLY A 421 17.49 23.06 -8.61
N GLU A 422 17.59 21.76 -8.89
CA GLU A 422 16.92 20.72 -8.08
C GLU A 422 17.34 20.70 -6.61
N GLY A 423 18.62 20.91 -6.33
CA GLY A 423 19.13 20.97 -4.94
C GLY A 423 18.80 22.25 -4.20
N GLY A 424 18.39 23.31 -4.93
CA GLY A 424 17.99 24.60 -4.33
C GLY A 424 16.70 24.55 -3.52
N VAL A 425 15.85 23.57 -3.81
CA VAL A 425 14.53 23.38 -3.16
C VAL A 425 14.58 22.44 -1.96
N ALA A 426 15.67 21.70 -1.76
CA ALA A 426 15.83 20.74 -0.67
C ALA A 426 17.23 20.81 -0.05
N PRO A 427 17.52 21.85 0.73
CA PRO A 427 18.84 22.04 1.33
C PRO A 427 19.15 20.96 2.37
N LEU A 428 20.44 20.70 2.53
CA LEU A 428 21.00 19.98 3.65
C LEU A 428 21.23 20.93 4.82
N PHE A 429 21.09 20.43 6.04
CA PHE A 429 21.44 21.16 7.26
C PHE A 429 22.49 20.38 8.06
N VAL A 430 23.42 21.12 8.63
CA VAL A 430 24.37 20.57 9.61
C VAL A 430 24.15 21.28 10.91
N THR A 431 23.82 20.55 11.97
CA THR A 431 23.80 21.07 13.33
C THR A 431 25.10 20.72 14.03
N ALA A 432 25.78 21.72 14.60
CA ALA A 432 27.13 21.54 15.12
C ALA A 432 27.46 22.45 16.31
N PRO A 433 28.45 22.10 17.15
CA PRO A 433 29.00 23.05 18.12
C PRO A 433 29.55 24.29 17.41
N ALA A 434 29.24 25.50 17.96
CA ALA A 434 29.59 26.74 17.32
C ALA A 434 31.11 26.90 17.10
N GLN A 435 31.94 26.34 17.98
CA GLN A 435 33.39 26.35 17.85
C GLN A 435 33.95 25.67 16.61
N ASP A 436 33.21 24.63 16.08
CA ASP A 436 33.65 23.82 14.95
C ASP A 436 33.05 24.30 13.62
N ALA A 437 32.19 25.31 13.67
CA ALA A 437 31.35 25.72 12.54
C ALA A 437 32.15 26.08 11.29
N GLN A 438 33.24 26.85 11.40
CA GLN A 438 34.02 27.27 10.26
C GLN A 438 34.74 26.07 9.59
N ALA A 439 35.30 25.15 10.38
CA ALA A 439 35.95 23.98 9.86
C ALA A 439 34.91 23.04 9.14
N ILE A 440 33.69 22.97 9.63
CA ILE A 440 32.61 22.23 8.98
C ILE A 440 32.19 22.92 7.68
N VAL A 441 32.05 24.25 7.65
CA VAL A 441 31.77 25.00 6.42
C VAL A 441 32.83 24.73 5.35
N ASP A 442 34.11 24.70 5.73
CA ASP A 442 35.22 24.45 4.82
C ASP A 442 35.16 23.00 4.27
N VAL A 443 34.90 22.03 5.13
CA VAL A 443 34.77 20.61 4.73
C VAL A 443 33.55 20.39 3.83
N VAL A 444 32.38 20.87 4.21
CA VAL A 444 31.14 20.73 3.43
C VAL A 444 31.27 21.45 2.09
N GLY A 445 31.85 22.67 2.08
CA GLY A 445 32.07 23.42 0.85
C GLY A 445 33.11 22.81 -0.11
N SER A 446 33.93 21.90 0.37
CA SER A 446 34.89 21.18 -0.47
C SER A 446 34.26 20.01 -1.27
N ASP A 447 33.06 19.55 -0.92
CA ASP A 447 32.39 18.48 -1.66
C ASP A 447 31.96 18.96 -3.06
N PRO A 448 32.27 18.23 -4.13
CA PRO A 448 32.02 18.66 -5.52
C PRO A 448 30.51 18.79 -5.84
N ASN A 449 29.62 18.19 -5.05
CA ASN A 449 28.17 18.30 -5.22
C ASN A 449 27.55 19.46 -4.44
N ILE A 450 28.31 20.19 -3.63
CA ILE A 450 27.80 21.36 -2.91
C ILE A 450 28.05 22.63 -3.73
N VAL A 451 26.99 23.41 -3.95
CA VAL A 451 27.05 24.71 -4.69
C VAL A 451 27.34 25.84 -3.73
N GLN A 452 26.68 25.82 -2.58
CA GLN A 452 26.77 26.90 -1.58
C GLN A 452 26.60 26.30 -0.19
N VAL A 453 27.37 26.85 0.78
CA VAL A 453 27.26 26.48 2.19
C VAL A 453 27.47 27.74 3.03
N GLY A 454 26.77 27.85 4.14
CA GLY A 454 26.89 28.97 5.04
C GLY A 454 26.20 28.76 6.39
N ILE A 455 26.67 29.47 7.40
CA ILE A 455 26.04 29.54 8.73
C ILE A 455 24.76 30.36 8.62
N VAL A 456 23.64 29.82 9.09
CA VAL A 456 22.31 30.45 8.94
C VAL A 456 21.67 30.84 10.25
N THR A 457 22.30 30.55 11.39
CA THR A 457 21.80 30.90 12.72
C THR A 457 22.90 31.46 13.63
N GLU A 458 22.51 32.25 14.62
CA GLU A 458 23.33 32.50 15.79
C GLU A 458 23.40 31.23 16.66
N PRO A 459 24.45 31.11 17.51
CA PRO A 459 24.52 29.99 18.45
C PRO A 459 23.31 29.97 19.40
N ALA A 460 22.66 28.83 19.53
CA ALA A 460 21.58 28.62 20.48
C ALA A 460 22.11 28.52 21.93
N ALA A 461 21.20 28.48 22.90
CA ALA A 461 21.55 28.28 24.31
C ALA A 461 22.30 26.93 24.56
N SER A 462 22.12 25.97 23.68
CA SER A 462 22.87 24.69 23.65
C SER A 462 24.33 24.85 23.23
N GLY A 463 24.75 26.01 22.74
CA GLY A 463 26.08 26.26 22.17
C GLY A 463 26.25 25.70 20.75
N ARG A 464 25.16 25.21 20.13
CA ARG A 464 25.13 24.72 18.75
C ARG A 464 24.63 25.80 17.79
N LEU A 465 24.91 25.61 16.52
CA LEU A 465 24.36 26.41 15.42
C LEU A 465 23.97 25.55 14.23
N ALA A 466 23.24 26.14 13.30
CA ALA A 466 22.85 25.48 12.05
C ALA A 466 23.62 26.06 10.86
N ILE A 467 24.12 25.17 10.02
CA ILE A 467 24.77 25.44 8.75
C ILE A 467 23.85 24.90 7.67
N ARG A 468 23.62 25.63 6.59
CA ARG A 468 22.82 25.20 5.44
C ARG A 468 23.72 25.02 4.24
N ALA A 469 23.54 23.91 3.52
CA ALA A 469 24.25 23.59 2.30
C ALA A 469 23.27 23.24 1.17
N PHE A 470 23.53 23.73 -0.02
CA PHE A 470 22.73 23.45 -1.22
C PHE A 470 23.49 22.48 -2.12
N PRO A 471 22.98 21.25 -2.30
CA PRO A 471 23.56 20.33 -3.27
C PRO A 471 23.22 20.76 -4.71
N LYS A 472 23.89 20.18 -5.71
CA LYS A 472 23.56 20.36 -7.14
C LYS A 472 22.36 19.54 -7.56
N THR A 473 22.21 18.35 -6.97
CA THR A 473 21.17 17.38 -7.30
C THR A 473 20.02 17.43 -6.32
N GLY A 474 18.84 16.95 -6.78
CA GLY A 474 17.62 16.98 -5.99
C GLY A 474 17.54 15.90 -4.90
N PRO A 475 16.51 15.98 -4.03
CA PRO A 475 16.37 15.07 -2.89
C PRO A 475 15.98 13.63 -3.28
N SER A 476 15.59 13.40 -4.53
CA SER A 476 15.24 12.08 -5.07
C SER A 476 16.35 11.48 -5.92
N ASP A 477 17.52 12.12 -6.02
CA ASP A 477 18.66 11.66 -6.79
C ASP A 477 19.63 10.87 -5.90
N ASN A 478 19.97 9.64 -6.31
CA ASN A 478 20.93 8.78 -5.60
C ASN A 478 22.28 9.47 -5.38
N PHE A 479 22.65 10.42 -6.24
CA PHE A 479 23.88 11.19 -6.08
C PHE A 479 23.84 12.13 -4.85
N THR A 480 22.65 12.58 -4.46
CA THR A 480 22.45 13.32 -3.20
C THR A 480 22.68 12.42 -1.99
N ASP A 481 22.19 11.18 -2.01
CA ASP A 481 22.38 10.20 -0.94
C ASP A 481 23.87 9.86 -0.75
N ASP A 482 24.60 9.66 -1.86
CA ASP A 482 26.05 9.48 -1.84
C ASP A 482 26.77 10.71 -1.24
N THR A 483 26.31 11.92 -1.56
CA THR A 483 26.85 13.17 -1.00
C THR A 483 26.61 13.24 0.50
N VAL A 484 25.40 12.96 0.96
CA VAL A 484 25.05 12.94 2.40
C VAL A 484 25.94 11.94 3.15
N THR A 485 26.14 10.77 2.61
CA THR A 485 27.00 9.73 3.20
C THR A 485 28.46 10.19 3.32
N ARG A 486 29.01 10.82 2.26
CA ARG A 486 30.35 11.40 2.29
C ARG A 486 30.45 12.54 3.31
N LEU A 487 29.49 13.46 3.31
CA LEU A 487 29.47 14.60 4.23
C LEU A 487 29.35 14.15 5.70
N ARG A 488 28.52 13.15 6.00
CA ARG A 488 28.43 12.58 7.35
C ARG A 488 29.78 12.06 7.83
N SER A 489 30.49 11.34 6.98
CA SER A 489 31.83 10.83 7.29
C SER A 489 32.84 11.94 7.48
N ALA A 490 32.90 12.90 6.55
CA ALA A 490 33.87 14.00 6.59
C ALA A 490 33.62 14.97 7.75
N VAL A 491 32.36 15.28 8.06
CA VAL A 491 31.97 16.14 9.17
C VAL A 491 32.27 15.45 10.52
N ALA A 492 32.03 14.16 10.65
CA ALA A 492 32.33 13.40 11.87
C ALA A 492 33.84 13.35 12.20
N GLU A 493 34.71 13.42 11.19
CA GLU A 493 36.18 13.52 11.38
C GLU A 493 36.57 14.87 12.01
N VAL A 494 35.85 15.94 11.71
CA VAL A 494 36.11 17.31 12.22
C VAL A 494 35.40 17.52 13.56
N SER A 495 34.15 17.11 13.68
CA SER A 495 33.33 17.28 14.87
C SER A 495 32.40 16.08 15.04
N PRO A 496 32.75 15.11 15.93
CA PRO A 496 31.94 13.90 16.16
C PRO A 496 30.52 14.20 16.63
N ASP A 497 30.27 15.37 17.23
CA ASP A 497 28.96 15.77 17.72
C ASP A 497 28.12 16.52 16.68
N ALA A 498 28.64 16.72 15.48
CA ALA A 498 27.92 17.37 14.39
C ALA A 498 27.07 16.37 13.61
N LEU A 499 25.86 16.77 13.24
CA LEU A 499 24.90 15.93 12.52
C LEU A 499 24.57 16.55 11.17
N VAL A 500 24.55 15.72 10.12
CA VAL A 500 24.19 16.12 8.75
C VAL A 500 22.83 15.53 8.40
N GLY A 501 21.83 16.38 8.12
CA GLY A 501 20.46 15.97 7.87
C GLY A 501 19.69 17.02 7.06
N GLY A 502 18.39 17.11 7.33
CA GLY A 502 17.48 18.09 6.71
C GLY A 502 16.72 17.51 5.49
N PRO A 503 15.87 18.35 4.83
CA PRO A 503 14.98 17.90 3.77
C PRO A 503 15.66 17.13 2.62
N GLY A 504 16.89 17.55 2.25
CA GLY A 504 17.64 16.90 1.17
C GLY A 504 18.14 15.50 1.49
N SER A 505 18.13 15.06 2.75
CA SER A 505 18.61 13.73 3.17
C SER A 505 17.51 12.80 3.69
N GLN A 506 16.29 13.29 3.86
CA GLN A 506 15.17 12.51 4.42
C GLN A 506 14.80 11.32 3.54
N ASN A 507 14.79 11.53 2.21
CA ASN A 507 14.45 10.50 1.24
C ASN A 507 15.46 9.34 1.25
N GLY A 508 16.76 9.66 1.33
CA GLY A 508 17.83 8.67 1.44
C GLY A 508 17.72 7.86 2.73
N ASP A 509 17.62 8.52 3.89
CA ASP A 509 17.48 7.84 5.18
C ASP A 509 16.22 6.93 5.24
N LEU A 510 15.12 7.38 4.62
CA LEU A 510 13.91 6.56 4.52
C LEU A 510 14.12 5.34 3.63
N THR A 511 14.75 5.54 2.47
CA THR A 511 15.07 4.46 1.52
C THR A 511 15.96 3.43 2.17
N ASP A 512 17.02 3.85 2.87
CA ASP A 512 17.94 2.97 3.60
C ASP A 512 17.20 2.16 4.69
N ALA A 513 16.35 2.81 5.48
CA ALA A 513 15.57 2.14 6.53
C ALA A 513 14.60 1.08 5.95
N LEU A 514 14.03 1.34 4.76
CA LEU A 514 13.18 0.39 4.05
C LEU A 514 13.97 -0.79 3.49
N ILE A 515 15.12 -0.52 2.87
CA ILE A 515 16.02 -1.56 2.33
C ILE A 515 16.54 -2.45 3.46
N ASP A 516 16.97 -1.88 4.57
CA ASP A 516 17.48 -2.63 5.73
C ASP A 516 16.39 -3.50 6.38
N SER A 517 15.14 -3.03 6.39
CA SER A 517 14.02 -3.78 6.94
C SER A 517 13.53 -4.91 6.01
N PHE A 518 13.78 -4.81 4.70
CA PHE A 518 13.24 -5.70 3.69
C PHE A 518 13.61 -7.18 3.89
N PRO A 519 14.88 -7.57 4.11
CA PRO A 519 15.23 -8.98 4.25
C PRO A 519 14.57 -9.67 5.44
N LEU A 520 14.50 -8.98 6.57
CA LEU A 520 13.88 -9.52 7.80
C LEU A 520 12.38 -9.68 7.64
N ALA A 521 11.69 -8.67 7.09
CA ALA A 521 10.25 -8.72 6.87
C ALA A 521 9.88 -9.82 5.88
N VAL A 522 10.59 -9.91 4.74
CA VAL A 522 10.40 -10.97 3.73
C VAL A 522 10.64 -12.35 4.33
N ALA A 523 11.72 -12.54 5.09
CA ALA A 523 12.03 -13.81 5.73
C ALA A 523 10.92 -14.23 6.71
N LEU A 524 10.39 -13.30 7.50
CA LEU A 524 9.29 -13.57 8.43
C LEU A 524 8.00 -13.94 7.69
N ILE A 525 7.63 -13.19 6.65
CA ILE A 525 6.44 -13.49 5.83
C ILE A 525 6.56 -14.89 5.22
N MET A 526 7.70 -15.21 4.62
CA MET A 526 7.94 -16.54 4.03
C MET A 526 7.90 -17.65 5.08
N LEU A 527 8.50 -17.43 6.26
CA LEU A 527 8.50 -18.40 7.35
C LEU A 527 7.08 -18.68 7.84
N VAL A 528 6.30 -17.64 8.08
CA VAL A 528 4.90 -17.76 8.52
C VAL A 528 4.08 -18.53 7.49
N ALA A 529 4.20 -18.17 6.23
CA ALA A 529 3.51 -18.86 5.13
C ALA A 529 3.95 -20.32 5.00
N PHE A 530 5.24 -20.59 5.11
CA PHE A 530 5.80 -21.94 5.08
C PHE A 530 5.22 -22.81 6.21
N VAL A 531 5.26 -22.30 7.44
CA VAL A 531 4.74 -23.01 8.61
C VAL A 531 3.24 -23.26 8.47
N LEU A 532 2.48 -22.28 8.01
CA LEU A 532 1.04 -22.39 7.81
C LEU A 532 0.70 -23.47 6.76
N LEU A 533 1.35 -23.40 5.58
CA LEU A 533 1.16 -24.43 4.53
C LEU A 533 1.57 -25.82 5.00
N LEU A 534 2.67 -25.91 5.73
CA LEU A 534 3.16 -27.17 6.26
C LEU A 534 2.18 -27.80 7.26
N ILE A 535 1.60 -26.99 8.14
CA ILE A 535 0.59 -27.45 9.11
C ILE A 535 -0.69 -27.88 8.37
N VAL A 536 -1.17 -27.06 7.43
CA VAL A 536 -2.45 -27.28 6.73
C VAL A 536 -2.40 -28.51 5.83
N PHE A 537 -1.36 -28.63 5.01
CA PHE A 537 -1.28 -29.69 3.99
C PHE A 537 -0.45 -30.88 4.43
N ARG A 538 0.31 -30.77 5.52
CA ARG A 538 1.23 -31.83 5.99
C ARG A 538 2.12 -32.35 4.85
N SER A 539 2.64 -31.40 4.05
CA SER A 539 3.50 -31.68 2.90
C SER A 539 4.60 -30.65 2.79
N LEU A 540 5.85 -31.08 2.88
CA LEU A 540 7.02 -30.24 2.67
C LEU A 540 7.10 -29.78 1.21
N THR A 541 6.76 -30.70 0.28
CA THR A 541 6.78 -30.41 -1.16
C THR A 541 5.80 -29.29 -1.53
N ILE A 542 4.57 -29.35 -1.03
CA ILE A 542 3.56 -28.31 -1.28
C ILE A 542 4.04 -26.97 -0.69
N ALA A 543 4.52 -26.96 0.56
CA ALA A 543 4.95 -25.74 1.21
C ALA A 543 6.10 -25.05 0.44
N VAL A 544 7.15 -25.81 0.08
CA VAL A 544 8.29 -25.28 -0.69
C VAL A 544 7.86 -24.82 -2.09
N ALA A 545 7.12 -25.66 -2.82
CA ALA A 545 6.69 -25.35 -4.17
C ALA A 545 5.82 -24.08 -4.23
N SER A 546 4.89 -23.92 -3.29
CA SER A 546 4.01 -22.75 -3.21
C SER A 546 4.80 -21.46 -2.93
N ILE A 547 5.77 -21.50 -2.01
CA ILE A 547 6.62 -20.34 -1.72
C ILE A 547 7.45 -19.95 -2.94
N VAL A 548 8.12 -20.92 -3.58
CA VAL A 548 8.93 -20.64 -4.78
C VAL A 548 8.10 -20.04 -5.89
N MET A 549 6.91 -20.59 -6.15
CA MET A 549 5.99 -20.05 -7.17
C MET A 549 5.53 -18.63 -6.83
N ASN A 550 5.21 -18.35 -5.56
CA ASN A 550 4.83 -17.01 -5.12
C ASN A 550 5.99 -16.01 -5.28
N LEU A 551 7.21 -16.41 -4.91
CA LEU A 551 8.39 -15.55 -5.09
C LEU A 551 8.60 -15.18 -6.56
N ILE A 552 8.48 -16.14 -7.47
CA ILE A 552 8.62 -15.89 -8.92
C ILE A 552 7.49 -14.98 -9.41
N SER A 553 6.26 -15.15 -8.91
CA SER A 553 5.11 -14.29 -9.25
C SER A 553 5.33 -12.84 -8.80
N VAL A 554 5.80 -12.67 -7.57
CA VAL A 554 6.12 -11.34 -7.02
C VAL A 554 7.27 -10.70 -7.79
N ALA A 555 8.33 -11.44 -8.09
CA ALA A 555 9.45 -10.94 -8.90
C ALA A 555 8.99 -10.52 -10.31
N ALA A 556 8.09 -11.30 -10.94
CA ALA A 556 7.52 -10.95 -12.25
C ALA A 556 6.68 -9.67 -12.17
N SER A 557 5.95 -9.46 -11.07
CA SER A 557 5.16 -8.24 -10.85
C SER A 557 6.06 -7.01 -10.65
N PHE A 558 7.19 -7.16 -9.94
CA PHE A 558 8.18 -6.10 -9.81
C PHE A 558 8.86 -5.79 -11.13
N GLY A 559 9.20 -6.81 -11.94
CA GLY A 559 9.74 -6.59 -13.27
C GLY A 559 8.77 -5.85 -14.19
N PHE A 560 7.47 -6.14 -14.10
CA PHE A 560 6.45 -5.36 -14.78
C PHE A 560 6.40 -3.92 -14.28
N ALA A 561 6.41 -3.69 -12.97
CA ALA A 561 6.41 -2.35 -12.38
C ALA A 561 7.63 -1.55 -12.85
N THR A 562 8.83 -2.14 -12.84
CA THR A 562 10.06 -1.52 -13.35
C THR A 562 9.94 -1.11 -14.81
N LEU A 563 9.37 -1.97 -15.67
CA LEU A 563 9.16 -1.64 -17.08
C LEU A 563 8.23 -0.44 -17.28
N VAL A 564 7.15 -0.36 -16.51
CA VAL A 564 6.12 0.68 -16.68
C VAL A 564 6.51 1.97 -15.99
N PHE A 565 6.85 1.93 -14.69
CA PHE A 565 7.01 3.13 -13.86
C PHE A 565 8.44 3.70 -13.90
N GLN A 566 9.47 2.83 -14.03
CA GLN A 566 10.85 3.30 -14.13
C GLN A 566 11.28 3.57 -15.57
N HIS A 567 10.86 2.72 -16.53
CA HIS A 567 11.30 2.84 -17.94
C HIS A 567 10.20 3.37 -18.87
N GLY A 568 9.04 3.75 -18.38
CA GLY A 568 7.96 4.35 -19.16
C GLY A 568 7.29 3.44 -20.20
N PHE A 569 7.57 2.11 -20.20
CA PHE A 569 7.02 1.22 -21.20
C PHE A 569 5.51 1.06 -21.07
N GLY A 570 4.76 1.69 -21.97
CA GLY A 570 3.29 1.69 -21.93
C GLY A 570 2.68 2.68 -20.93
N ALA A 571 3.45 3.47 -20.21
CA ALA A 571 2.99 4.45 -19.24
C ALA A 571 2.03 5.48 -19.88
N ASN A 572 2.32 5.93 -21.10
CA ASN A 572 1.45 6.84 -21.85
C ASN A 572 0.05 6.28 -22.14
N LEU A 573 -0.12 4.94 -22.21
CA LEU A 573 -1.43 4.30 -22.45
C LEU A 573 -2.37 4.45 -21.25
N ILE A 574 -1.81 4.62 -20.07
CA ILE A 574 -2.52 4.75 -18.81
C ILE A 574 -2.40 6.17 -18.22
N GLY A 575 -1.82 7.11 -18.99
CA GLY A 575 -1.73 8.52 -18.61
C GLY A 575 -0.75 8.80 -17.45
N ILE A 576 0.30 7.99 -17.30
CA ILE A 576 1.31 8.12 -16.24
C ILE A 576 2.60 8.69 -16.84
N GLU A 577 3.22 9.62 -16.12
CA GLU A 577 4.59 10.05 -16.36
C GLU A 577 5.58 9.06 -15.73
N GLU A 578 6.66 8.73 -16.45
CA GLU A 578 7.73 7.91 -15.92
C GLU A 578 8.48 8.64 -14.80
N GLN A 579 8.79 7.92 -13.72
CA GLN A 579 9.51 8.50 -12.58
C GLN A 579 11.03 8.28 -12.64
N GLY A 580 11.48 7.33 -13.46
CA GLY A 580 12.88 6.90 -13.49
C GLY A 580 13.28 5.94 -12.36
N PHE A 581 12.40 5.70 -11.40
CA PHE A 581 12.62 4.79 -10.26
C PHE A 581 11.30 4.11 -9.83
N ILE A 582 11.39 3.14 -8.96
CA ILE A 582 10.29 2.53 -8.22
C ILE A 582 10.27 3.13 -6.81
N ASN A 583 9.10 3.49 -6.33
CA ASN A 583 8.98 4.00 -4.96
C ASN A 583 9.57 3.01 -3.94
N ALA A 584 10.51 3.43 -3.11
CA ALA A 584 11.26 2.56 -2.18
C ALA A 584 10.36 1.80 -1.18
N TRP A 585 9.18 2.34 -0.87
CA TRP A 585 8.21 1.67 -0.02
C TRP A 585 7.48 0.52 -0.71
N ALA A 586 7.38 0.57 -2.06
CA ALA A 586 6.55 -0.33 -2.85
C ALA A 586 6.98 -1.81 -2.76
N PRO A 587 8.25 -2.20 -2.90
CA PRO A 587 8.64 -3.60 -2.87
C PRO A 587 8.26 -4.31 -1.58
N LEU A 588 8.49 -3.68 -0.44
CA LEU A 588 8.19 -4.27 0.86
C LEU A 588 6.67 -4.44 1.06
N PHE A 589 5.94 -3.40 0.72
CA PHE A 589 4.50 -3.38 0.87
C PHE A 589 3.80 -4.33 -0.10
N PHE A 590 4.21 -4.34 -1.36
CA PHE A 590 3.70 -5.26 -2.37
C PHE A 590 4.00 -6.71 -2.00
N PHE A 591 5.20 -6.99 -1.50
CA PHE A 591 5.55 -8.33 -1.05
C PHE A 591 4.60 -8.82 0.03
N ALA A 592 4.38 -8.01 1.08
CA ALA A 592 3.49 -8.36 2.17
C ALA A 592 2.03 -8.62 1.70
N LEU A 593 1.51 -7.73 0.84
CA LEU A 593 0.17 -7.84 0.29
C LEU A 593 0.02 -9.03 -0.66
N LEU A 594 0.89 -9.09 -1.68
CA LEU A 594 0.80 -10.12 -2.71
C LEU A 594 0.99 -11.51 -2.13
N PHE A 595 1.93 -11.65 -1.20
CA PHE A 595 2.18 -12.93 -0.56
C PHE A 595 0.97 -13.38 0.27
N GLY A 596 0.36 -12.45 1.03
CA GLY A 596 -0.87 -12.70 1.78
C GLY A 596 -2.03 -13.12 0.86
N LEU A 597 -2.35 -12.30 -0.15
CA LEU A 597 -3.45 -12.54 -1.08
C LEU A 597 -3.25 -13.79 -1.97
N SER A 598 -2.00 -14.05 -2.40
CA SER A 598 -1.71 -15.25 -3.19
C SER A 598 -1.90 -16.54 -2.39
N MET A 599 -1.59 -16.51 -1.08
CA MET A 599 -1.78 -17.67 -0.20
C MET A 599 -3.24 -18.13 -0.11
N ASP A 600 -4.17 -17.19 -0.09
CA ASP A 600 -5.60 -17.46 0.04
C ASP A 600 -6.12 -18.45 -1.01
N TYR A 601 -5.89 -18.12 -2.24
CA TYR A 601 -6.35 -18.95 -3.34
C TYR A 601 -5.57 -20.27 -3.47
N MET A 602 -4.27 -20.26 -3.09
CA MET A 602 -3.50 -21.49 -3.05
C MET A 602 -4.07 -22.46 -2.01
N LEU A 603 -4.47 -21.95 -0.84
CA LEU A 603 -5.13 -22.74 0.19
C LEU A 603 -6.45 -23.37 -0.32
N PHE A 604 -7.29 -22.58 -1.02
CA PHE A 604 -8.54 -23.08 -1.59
C PHE A 604 -8.32 -24.17 -2.66
N LEU A 605 -7.41 -23.91 -3.58
CA LEU A 605 -7.11 -24.85 -4.65
C LEU A 605 -6.55 -26.15 -4.10
N LEU A 606 -5.57 -26.08 -3.22
CA LEU A 606 -4.91 -27.24 -2.64
C LEU A 606 -5.84 -28.03 -1.69
N ALA A 607 -6.72 -27.34 -0.96
CA ALA A 607 -7.73 -28.01 -0.14
C ALA A 607 -8.69 -28.85 -0.99
N ALA A 608 -9.15 -28.33 -2.13
CA ALA A 608 -9.98 -29.08 -3.07
C ALA A 608 -9.24 -30.28 -3.69
N ILE A 609 -7.98 -30.10 -4.09
CA ILE A 609 -7.14 -31.20 -4.60
C ILE A 609 -6.93 -32.26 -3.52
N LYS A 610 -6.65 -31.86 -2.27
CA LYS A 610 -6.47 -32.78 -1.14
C LYS A 610 -7.73 -33.61 -0.87
N GLU A 611 -8.90 -32.95 -0.81
CA GLU A 611 -10.20 -33.64 -0.62
C GLU A 611 -10.44 -34.72 -1.65
N HIS A 612 -10.16 -34.45 -2.94
CA HIS A 612 -10.31 -35.41 -4.01
C HIS A 612 -9.25 -36.51 -3.97
N HIS A 613 -8.03 -36.19 -3.61
CA HIS A 613 -6.95 -37.16 -3.47
C HIS A 613 -7.23 -38.17 -2.34
N GLU A 614 -7.75 -37.71 -1.20
CA GLU A 614 -8.12 -38.58 -0.08
C GLU A 614 -9.27 -39.55 -0.45
N LYS A 615 -10.17 -39.12 -1.38
CA LYS A 615 -11.28 -39.98 -1.87
C LYS A 615 -10.86 -40.96 -2.94
N THR A 616 -9.98 -40.57 -3.86
CA THR A 616 -9.68 -41.34 -5.08
C THR A 616 -8.34 -42.08 -5.04
N GLY A 617 -7.37 -41.57 -4.26
CA GLY A 617 -5.99 -42.06 -4.26
C GLY A 617 -5.19 -41.74 -5.54
N ASP A 618 -5.82 -41.09 -6.54
CA ASP A 618 -5.22 -40.75 -7.84
C ASP A 618 -4.90 -39.25 -7.84
N ALA A 619 -3.60 -38.92 -7.89
CA ALA A 619 -3.14 -37.53 -7.85
C ALA A 619 -3.53 -36.74 -9.11
N GLN A 620 -3.48 -37.33 -10.30
CA GLN A 620 -3.81 -36.64 -11.55
C GLN A 620 -5.31 -36.34 -11.64
N LEU A 621 -6.13 -37.30 -11.26
CA LEU A 621 -7.59 -37.14 -11.19
C LEU A 621 -7.95 -36.06 -10.15
N ALA A 622 -7.33 -36.11 -8.97
CA ALA A 622 -7.57 -35.16 -7.93
C ALA A 622 -7.20 -33.69 -8.33
N ILE A 623 -6.09 -33.51 -9.05
CA ILE A 623 -5.69 -32.21 -9.60
C ILE A 623 -6.73 -31.72 -10.61
N ARG A 624 -7.15 -32.60 -11.56
CA ARG A 624 -8.12 -32.24 -12.59
C ARG A 624 -9.47 -31.83 -12.00
N GLU A 625 -9.98 -32.62 -11.09
CA GLU A 625 -11.28 -32.36 -10.45
C GLU A 625 -11.25 -31.21 -9.47
N GLY A 626 -10.16 -31.07 -8.69
CA GLY A 626 -9.94 -29.94 -7.80
C GLY A 626 -9.95 -28.61 -8.55
N ILE A 627 -9.25 -28.52 -9.68
CA ILE A 627 -9.24 -27.30 -10.51
C ILE A 627 -10.57 -27.12 -11.26
N ALA A 628 -11.22 -28.19 -11.74
CA ALA A 628 -12.52 -28.07 -12.39
C ALA A 628 -13.56 -27.43 -11.46
N ARG A 629 -13.51 -27.78 -10.16
CA ARG A 629 -14.40 -27.26 -9.14
C ARG A 629 -14.07 -25.84 -8.69
N THR A 630 -12.78 -25.54 -8.46
CA THR A 630 -12.33 -24.27 -7.90
C THR A 630 -11.99 -23.21 -8.94
N GLY A 631 -11.74 -23.59 -10.19
CA GLY A 631 -11.26 -22.69 -11.25
C GLY A 631 -12.22 -21.53 -11.53
N ARG A 632 -13.54 -21.77 -11.54
CA ARG A 632 -14.54 -20.72 -11.78
C ARG A 632 -14.62 -19.71 -10.60
N PRO A 633 -14.78 -20.15 -9.34
CA PRO A 633 -14.73 -19.26 -8.18
C PRO A 633 -13.44 -18.43 -8.13
N ILE A 634 -12.28 -19.08 -8.28
CA ILE A 634 -10.96 -18.39 -8.24
C ILE A 634 -10.85 -17.34 -9.36
N THR A 635 -11.26 -17.66 -10.58
CA THR A 635 -11.18 -16.71 -11.70
C THR A 635 -12.12 -15.53 -11.51
N ASN A 636 -13.35 -15.78 -11.04
CA ASN A 636 -14.28 -14.68 -10.77
C ASN A 636 -13.77 -13.77 -9.67
N ALA A 637 -13.23 -14.32 -8.59
CA ALA A 637 -12.62 -13.58 -7.50
C ALA A 637 -11.42 -12.76 -7.99
N ALA A 638 -10.52 -13.38 -8.75
CA ALA A 638 -9.35 -12.69 -9.32
C ALA A 638 -9.77 -11.54 -10.26
N LEU A 639 -10.79 -11.74 -11.12
CA LEU A 639 -11.30 -10.69 -12.00
C LEU A 639 -11.88 -9.50 -11.22
N ILE A 640 -12.59 -9.76 -10.13
CA ILE A 640 -13.13 -8.70 -9.27
C ILE A 640 -12.00 -7.92 -8.63
N MET A 641 -10.98 -8.60 -8.07
CA MET A 641 -9.82 -7.94 -7.49
C MET A 641 -9.04 -7.12 -8.53
N ILE A 642 -8.82 -7.67 -9.72
CA ILE A 642 -8.16 -6.94 -10.82
C ILE A 642 -8.92 -5.65 -11.14
N VAL A 643 -10.26 -5.70 -11.22
CA VAL A 643 -11.09 -4.51 -11.46
C VAL A 643 -10.96 -3.50 -10.35
N VAL A 644 -11.00 -3.94 -9.09
CA VAL A 644 -10.82 -3.06 -7.93
C VAL A 644 -9.43 -2.40 -7.97
N PHE A 645 -8.38 -3.18 -8.15
CA PHE A 645 -7.00 -2.66 -8.17
C PHE A 645 -6.74 -1.73 -9.35
N ILE A 646 -7.27 -2.05 -10.55
CA ILE A 646 -7.18 -1.14 -11.71
C ILE A 646 -7.92 0.16 -11.42
N ALA A 647 -9.10 0.12 -10.80
CA ALA A 647 -9.84 1.33 -10.48
C ALA A 647 -9.04 2.26 -9.55
N PHE A 648 -8.37 1.72 -8.54
CA PHE A 648 -7.43 2.48 -7.71
C PHE A 648 -6.20 2.96 -8.50
N GLY A 649 -5.71 2.13 -9.42
CA GLY A 649 -4.53 2.41 -10.23
C GLY A 649 -4.72 3.43 -11.36
N VAL A 650 -5.95 3.81 -11.71
CA VAL A 650 -6.21 4.79 -12.80
C VAL A 650 -6.84 6.09 -12.31
N THR A 651 -7.01 6.27 -11.02
CA THR A 651 -7.73 7.42 -10.45
C THR A 651 -6.91 8.29 -9.53
N GLY A 652 -5.77 7.81 -9.07
CA GLY A 652 -4.99 8.44 -8.02
C GLY A 652 -3.68 9.06 -8.50
N PRO A 653 -2.98 9.75 -7.59
CA PRO A 653 -1.60 10.15 -7.77
C PRO A 653 -0.69 8.94 -7.94
N ILE A 654 0.56 9.16 -8.34
CA ILE A 654 1.48 8.09 -8.78
C ILE A 654 1.63 6.92 -7.79
N PRO A 655 1.81 7.12 -6.46
CA PRO A 655 2.01 5.98 -5.55
C PRO A 655 0.82 5.00 -5.47
N PRO A 656 -0.46 5.44 -5.29
CA PRO A 656 -1.61 4.54 -5.41
C PRO A 656 -1.75 3.90 -6.80
N THR A 657 -1.36 4.60 -7.85
CA THR A 657 -1.40 4.10 -9.23
C THR A 657 -0.39 2.98 -9.44
N GLU A 658 0.85 3.15 -8.99
CA GLU A 658 1.89 2.11 -9.01
C GLU A 658 1.42 0.86 -8.27
N LEU A 659 0.84 1.03 -7.09
CA LEU A 659 0.30 -0.06 -6.31
C LEU A 659 -0.84 -0.78 -7.04
N GLY A 660 -1.87 -0.04 -7.46
CA GLY A 660 -3.07 -0.62 -8.05
C GLY A 660 -2.78 -1.42 -9.32
N ILE A 661 -2.00 -0.86 -10.22
CA ILE A 661 -1.62 -1.52 -11.49
C ILE A 661 -0.74 -2.74 -11.23
N THR A 662 0.27 -2.62 -10.36
CA THR A 662 1.16 -3.75 -10.04
C THR A 662 0.42 -4.89 -9.36
N LEU A 663 -0.48 -4.60 -8.41
CA LEU A 663 -1.32 -5.61 -7.75
C LEU A 663 -2.29 -6.28 -8.74
N ALA A 664 -2.89 -5.52 -9.66
CA ALA A 664 -3.78 -6.08 -10.69
C ALA A 664 -3.03 -7.10 -11.58
N VAL A 665 -1.84 -6.74 -12.05
CA VAL A 665 -0.98 -7.63 -12.85
C VAL A 665 -0.54 -8.84 -12.04
N ALA A 666 -0.13 -8.65 -10.79
CA ALA A 666 0.26 -9.74 -9.91
C ALA A 666 -0.85 -10.77 -9.71
N VAL A 667 -2.08 -10.31 -9.41
CA VAL A 667 -3.25 -11.18 -9.28
C VAL A 667 -3.57 -11.88 -10.61
N ALA A 668 -3.44 -11.19 -11.74
CA ALA A 668 -3.65 -11.79 -13.05
C ALA A 668 -2.64 -12.90 -13.35
N LEU A 669 -1.34 -12.67 -13.09
CA LEU A 669 -0.28 -13.67 -13.27
C LEU A 669 -0.48 -14.87 -12.32
N ASP A 670 -0.81 -14.60 -11.07
CA ASP A 670 -1.04 -15.62 -10.06
C ASP A 670 -2.24 -16.50 -10.41
N ALA A 671 -3.39 -15.90 -10.71
CA ALA A 671 -4.61 -16.65 -11.05
C ALA A 671 -4.50 -17.45 -12.37
N THR A 672 -3.74 -16.94 -13.35
CA THR A 672 -3.64 -17.57 -14.68
C THR A 672 -2.41 -18.45 -14.82
N VAL A 673 -1.21 -17.87 -14.71
CA VAL A 673 0.04 -18.60 -14.97
C VAL A 673 0.37 -19.55 -13.83
N ILE A 674 0.36 -19.05 -12.59
CA ILE A 674 0.73 -19.89 -11.44
C ILE A 674 -0.30 -21.00 -11.23
N ARG A 675 -1.55 -20.68 -11.00
CA ARG A 675 -2.55 -21.64 -10.52
C ARG A 675 -3.16 -22.51 -11.59
N MET A 676 -3.43 -21.92 -12.75
CA MET A 676 -4.07 -22.68 -13.82
C MET A 676 -3.07 -23.37 -14.75
N MET A 677 -1.76 -23.04 -14.66
CA MET A 677 -0.74 -23.59 -15.54
C MET A 677 0.39 -24.28 -14.78
N LEU A 678 1.11 -23.57 -13.89
CA LEU A 678 2.30 -24.11 -13.21
C LEU A 678 1.94 -25.11 -12.11
N VAL A 679 0.97 -24.81 -11.26
CA VAL A 679 0.55 -25.69 -10.15
C VAL A 679 0.13 -27.07 -10.67
N PRO A 680 -0.83 -27.19 -11.61
CA PRO A 680 -1.21 -28.52 -12.14
C PRO A 680 -0.04 -29.23 -12.81
N ALA A 681 0.79 -28.52 -13.59
CA ALA A 681 1.93 -29.11 -14.27
C ALA A 681 2.98 -29.66 -13.29
N LEU A 682 3.32 -28.87 -12.24
CA LEU A 682 4.31 -29.28 -11.24
C LEU A 682 3.81 -30.46 -10.40
N PHE A 683 2.59 -30.37 -9.86
CA PHE A 683 2.05 -31.45 -9.01
C PHE A 683 1.72 -32.69 -9.82
N GLY A 684 1.35 -32.55 -11.10
CA GLY A 684 1.22 -33.70 -12.03
C GLY A 684 2.55 -34.38 -12.30
N LEU A 685 3.67 -33.67 -12.31
CA LEU A 685 5.01 -34.25 -12.43
C LEU A 685 5.49 -34.94 -11.14
N LEU A 686 5.14 -34.37 -10.00
CA LEU A 686 5.56 -34.86 -8.69
C LEU A 686 4.73 -36.07 -8.23
N ASP A 687 3.51 -36.20 -8.73
CA ASP A 687 2.59 -37.30 -8.43
C ASP A 687 2.50 -37.61 -6.92
N LYS A 688 2.82 -38.80 -6.48
CA LYS A 688 2.82 -39.21 -5.06
C LYS A 688 3.78 -38.38 -4.19
N LYS A 689 4.87 -37.81 -4.76
CA LYS A 689 5.81 -36.96 -4.05
C LYS A 689 5.23 -35.59 -3.67
N THR A 690 4.11 -35.21 -4.27
CA THR A 690 3.37 -33.99 -3.90
C THR A 690 3.00 -33.98 -2.41
N TRP A 691 2.70 -35.15 -1.83
CA TRP A 691 2.29 -35.31 -0.43
C TRP A 691 3.44 -35.76 0.48
N TYR A 692 4.69 -35.55 0.09
CA TYR A 692 5.84 -35.98 0.87
C TYR A 692 6.00 -35.17 2.16
N LEU A 693 6.05 -35.87 3.29
CA LEU A 693 6.39 -35.32 4.62
C LEU A 693 7.41 -36.22 5.31
N PRO A 694 8.54 -35.71 5.78
CA PRO A 694 9.52 -36.46 6.58
C PRO A 694 8.86 -37.02 7.85
N LYS A 695 9.16 -38.28 8.21
CA LYS A 695 8.56 -38.97 9.37
C LYS A 695 8.77 -38.25 10.71
N TRP A 696 9.86 -37.50 10.86
CA TRP A 696 10.13 -36.74 12.09
C TRP A 696 9.21 -35.52 12.20
N MET A 697 8.91 -34.85 11.06
CA MET A 697 7.97 -33.73 11.02
C MET A 697 6.53 -34.18 11.25
N ASP A 698 6.19 -35.36 10.77
CA ASP A 698 4.85 -35.95 10.92
C ASP A 698 4.48 -36.19 12.40
N LYS A 699 5.49 -36.41 13.27
CA LYS A 699 5.30 -36.56 14.72
C LYS A 699 5.09 -35.25 15.46
N VAL A 700 5.60 -34.15 14.94
CA VAL A 700 5.59 -32.84 15.62
C VAL A 700 4.42 -31.98 15.19
N LEU A 701 3.99 -32.10 13.93
CA LEU A 701 2.95 -31.27 13.36
C LEU A 701 1.55 -31.63 13.86
N PRO A 702 0.72 -30.63 14.22
CA PRO A 702 -0.67 -30.85 14.61
C PRO A 702 -1.47 -31.46 13.42
N HIS A 703 -2.47 -32.27 13.76
CA HIS A 703 -3.42 -32.79 12.76
C HIS A 703 -4.56 -31.80 12.60
N VAL A 704 -4.66 -31.21 11.41
CA VAL A 704 -5.78 -30.35 11.02
C VAL A 704 -6.58 -31.10 9.98
N ASP A 705 -7.73 -31.66 10.38
CA ASP A 705 -8.61 -32.39 9.49
C ASP A 705 -9.44 -31.43 8.63
N PHE A 706 -9.38 -31.59 7.31
CA PHE A 706 -10.25 -30.95 6.33
C PHE A 706 -11.33 -31.90 5.80
N SER A 707 -11.23 -33.21 6.13
CA SER A 707 -12.19 -34.23 5.72
C SER A 707 -13.43 -34.23 6.63
N HIS A 708 -14.59 -34.42 6.05
CA HIS A 708 -15.84 -34.80 6.70
C HIS A 708 -16.29 -36.16 6.23
#